data_66dc8f74e892e613f3534c0e6c61e379
#
_entry.id   66dc8f74e892e613f3534c0e6c61e379
#
_cell.length_a   1.000
_cell.length_b   1.000
_cell.length_c   1.000
_cell.angle_alpha   90.00
_cell.angle_beta   90.00
_cell.angle_gamma   90.00
#
_symmetry.space_group_name_H-M   'P 1'
#
loop_
_entity.id
_entity.type
_entity.pdbx_description
1 polymer ?
#
loop_
_entity_poly.entity_id
_entity_poly.type
_entity_poly.pdbx_seq_one_letter_code
_entity_poly.pdbx_strand_id
1 'polypeptide(L)'
;MNEDVIHIHRARTHNLKNITVDIPRNQLVIISGVSGSGKSSLAFDTLFAEGQRRYVESLSAYARQFLGRMQKPDVDFIDGIPPAIAIEQKVTNRNPRSTVGTVTEIQEYLKLLFARAGHTLSPVSGMEVKRHSVHDVVECLRQQEIGSKVLLLSPIVAEKVEEQIRIWQEQGFSRLYRVNADGIGEMLRIGAYTQGDTNSTTYLLVDRIVADGEQSTFNRFADSVQTAFYEGKGQCQLLVTAPDSTDNQTYTFSERFEADGITFVEPSEHLFDFNNPLGACPTCGGSGIVSGIDPDLVVPDKSKSIYEGAIACWRGEKMSLWNEKLIYTASQFDFPIHTPFYALTAEQKQLIWTGNEHFRGLNDFFHELESKQYAKIQYRVMLSRYKGKATCPDCNGGRLRKEAQYVWVGGKNITQLNQMPITELAKWFEELPLAEHEQMAVQPLLVEIRTRLQFMQDVGLGYLTLARMSATLSGGEGQRINLAKSLGSSLVGSLYVLDEPSIGLHPRDTQRLIHVLKQLRDLGNTIVVVEHDDEIQKAADYTIEIGPKAGRHGGEVVYAGTPKTDKFTYNIPAYRRVWNNYIEIQGATENNLKNLNVRFPLNVMTVVTGVSGSGKSSLVSKVLYPALKKHYGGVADRTGDFGSLRGSLQLIHNVEFVDQNPLTKSSRSNPVTYLKAFDEIRKLYAEQQLSKQLGFTASYFSFNTPGGRCEACQGEGTITIEMQFMANIVLECEHCHGKRYKQDVLDVLYRGKNIYDILEMTVNQAIEFFSEDPDCKKIVSRLRPLQDVGIGYIKLGQAGSTLSGGESQRVKLASFLAQENASPTLFIFDEPTTGLHHHDVTVLLKAMNALISRGHTVLIIEHNPSVILAADHIIDLGPEGGDIGGYIVAEGTPEEIMQCTESHTGKALRDIQDCFIKME
;
A
#
# COMPACT_ATOMS: atom_id res chain seq x y z
N MET A 1 35.21 10.06 29.20
CA MET A 1 33.91 10.52 28.58
C MET A 1 32.94 9.40 28.84
N ASN A 2 31.78 9.71 29.39
CA ASN A 2 30.76 8.67 29.63
C ASN A 2 30.29 8.12 28.27
N GLU A 3 30.60 6.87 27.94
CA GLU A 3 30.21 6.20 26.69
C GLU A 3 28.71 5.94 26.61
N ASP A 4 27.96 6.24 27.66
CA ASP A 4 26.53 5.94 27.81
C ASP A 4 25.58 7.09 27.42
N VAL A 5 26.11 8.19 26.86
CA VAL A 5 25.31 9.40 26.59
C VAL A 5 25.70 9.99 25.21
N ILE A 6 24.73 10.46 24.46
CA ILE A 6 24.93 11.29 23.27
C ILE A 6 24.85 12.75 23.72
N HIS A 7 25.93 13.51 23.59
CA HIS A 7 26.01 14.92 23.94
C HIS A 7 25.77 15.81 22.72
N ILE A 8 24.74 16.62 22.74
CA ILE A 8 24.46 17.65 21.75
C ILE A 8 24.79 19.00 22.37
N HIS A 9 25.73 19.74 21.76
CA HIS A 9 26.18 21.01 22.30
C HIS A 9 25.84 22.17 21.36
N ARG A 10 25.00 23.09 21.87
CA ARG A 10 24.60 24.34 21.19
C ARG A 10 23.98 24.13 19.80
N ALA A 11 22.91 23.33 19.71
CA ALA A 11 22.15 23.17 18.48
C ALA A 11 21.32 24.43 18.16
N ARG A 12 21.42 24.91 16.93
CA ARG A 12 20.76 26.13 16.41
C ARG A 12 19.96 25.89 15.14
N THR A 13 19.76 24.63 14.78
CA THR A 13 19.05 24.24 13.56
C THR A 13 17.61 24.78 13.59
N HIS A 14 17.20 25.50 12.56
CA HIS A 14 15.89 26.14 12.40
C HIS A 14 15.52 27.07 13.57
N ASN A 15 14.58 26.66 14.43
CA ASN A 15 14.10 27.48 15.55
C ASN A 15 14.76 27.13 16.89
N LEU A 16 15.71 26.21 16.93
CA LEU A 16 16.42 25.84 18.16
C LEU A 16 17.29 27.01 18.66
N LYS A 17 17.19 27.31 19.96
CA LYS A 17 17.83 28.45 20.59
C LYS A 17 19.11 28.06 21.30
N ASN A 18 20.12 27.60 20.57
CA ASN A 18 21.43 27.27 21.13
C ASN A 18 21.36 26.27 22.27
N ILE A 19 20.54 25.21 22.07
CA ILE A 19 20.25 24.23 23.10
C ILE A 19 21.38 23.22 23.29
N THR A 20 21.61 22.85 24.55
CA THR A 20 22.52 21.76 24.93
C THR A 20 21.68 20.69 25.61
N VAL A 21 21.79 19.45 25.16
CA VAL A 21 20.97 18.34 25.68
C VAL A 21 21.75 17.03 25.62
N ASP A 22 21.56 16.21 26.64
CA ASP A 22 22.13 14.89 26.79
C ASP A 22 21.07 13.83 26.56
N ILE A 23 21.32 12.88 25.65
CA ILE A 23 20.44 11.78 25.33
C ILE A 23 21.08 10.48 25.82
N PRO A 24 20.48 9.79 26.81
CA PRO A 24 21.02 8.52 27.31
C PRO A 24 20.94 7.43 26.20
N ARG A 25 21.99 6.62 26.10
CA ARG A 25 22.08 5.50 25.17
C ARG A 25 21.38 4.27 25.74
N ASN A 26 21.00 3.35 24.83
CA ASN A 26 20.31 2.10 25.16
C ASN A 26 19.01 2.31 25.95
N GLN A 27 18.33 3.42 25.68
CA GLN A 27 17.07 3.79 26.33
C GLN A 27 16.03 4.18 25.26
N LEU A 28 14.76 4.12 25.65
CA LEU A 28 13.65 4.69 24.92
C LEU A 28 13.48 6.16 25.33
N VAL A 29 13.89 7.07 24.47
CA VAL A 29 13.88 8.51 24.70
C VAL A 29 12.76 9.16 23.89
N ILE A 30 11.88 9.89 24.54
CA ILE A 30 10.79 10.62 23.86
C ILE A 30 11.14 12.11 23.78
N ILE A 31 11.00 12.69 22.59
CA ILE A 31 11.04 14.12 22.36
C ILE A 31 9.61 14.63 22.17
N SER A 32 9.09 15.36 23.16
CA SER A 32 7.73 15.90 23.19
C SER A 32 7.72 17.45 23.11
N GLY A 33 6.53 18.03 23.05
CA GLY A 33 6.30 19.47 23.04
C GLY A 33 5.27 19.89 22.00
N VAL A 34 4.82 21.14 22.03
CA VAL A 34 3.79 21.65 21.11
C VAL A 34 4.21 21.55 19.64
N SER A 35 3.23 21.52 18.72
CA SER A 35 3.50 21.50 17.28
C SER A 35 4.29 22.76 16.88
N GLY A 36 5.37 22.57 16.06
CA GLY A 36 6.27 23.66 15.67
C GLY A 36 7.25 24.15 16.76
N SER A 37 7.41 23.44 17.89
CA SER A 37 8.36 23.82 18.94
C SER A 37 9.83 23.54 18.61
N GLY A 38 10.13 22.68 17.62
CA GLY A 38 11.49 22.31 17.23
C GLY A 38 11.86 20.83 17.48
N LYS A 39 10.90 19.97 17.79
CA LYS A 39 11.11 18.53 18.03
C LYS A 39 11.83 17.84 16.88
N SER A 40 11.26 17.95 15.68
CA SER A 40 11.82 17.35 14.46
C SER A 40 13.16 17.99 14.11
N SER A 41 13.34 19.29 14.39
CA SER A 41 14.63 19.98 14.20
C SER A 41 15.73 19.39 15.08
N LEU A 42 15.41 18.97 16.32
CA LEU A 42 16.37 18.30 17.19
C LEU A 42 16.61 16.84 16.74
N ALA A 43 15.52 16.08 16.52
CA ALA A 43 15.60 14.64 16.25
C ALA A 43 16.16 14.33 14.86
N PHE A 44 15.60 14.97 13.81
CA PHE A 44 15.92 14.66 12.42
C PHE A 44 16.96 15.60 11.82
N ASP A 45 16.73 16.93 11.90
CA ASP A 45 17.61 17.89 11.25
C ASP A 45 18.93 18.13 12.01
N THR A 46 19.03 17.68 13.26
CA THR A 46 20.27 17.77 14.05
C THR A 46 20.87 16.40 14.33
N LEU A 47 20.21 15.56 15.14
CA LEU A 47 20.76 14.29 15.62
C LEU A 47 20.92 13.25 14.48
N PHE A 48 19.84 12.96 13.75
CA PHE A 48 19.90 12.00 12.65
C PHE A 48 20.77 12.50 11.50
N ALA A 49 20.63 13.77 11.10
CA ALA A 49 21.44 14.37 10.03
C ALA A 49 22.94 14.27 10.29
N GLU A 50 23.40 14.52 11.53
CA GLU A 50 24.80 14.37 11.90
C GLU A 50 25.24 12.90 11.91
N GLY A 51 24.40 11.98 12.41
CA GLY A 51 24.67 10.55 12.39
C GLY A 51 24.82 10.02 10.96
N GLN A 52 23.92 10.42 10.05
CA GLN A 52 23.97 10.07 8.64
C GLN A 52 25.20 10.68 7.95
N ARG A 53 25.53 11.96 8.23
CA ARG A 53 26.70 12.63 7.70
C ARG A 53 28.00 11.88 8.07
N ARG A 54 28.15 11.49 9.34
CA ARG A 54 29.32 10.72 9.80
C ARG A 54 29.41 9.34 9.15
N TYR A 55 28.26 8.68 9.00
CA TYR A 55 28.21 7.40 8.29
C TYR A 55 28.68 7.55 6.84
N VAL A 56 28.18 8.55 6.09
CA VAL A 56 28.60 8.82 4.71
C VAL A 56 30.09 9.19 4.64
N GLU A 57 30.60 9.96 5.59
CA GLU A 57 32.04 10.29 5.67
C GLU A 57 32.95 9.07 5.93
N SER A 58 32.41 8.04 6.59
CA SER A 58 33.14 6.78 6.80
C SER A 58 33.25 5.90 5.54
N LEU A 59 32.42 6.16 4.53
CA LEU A 59 32.42 5.41 3.27
C LEU A 59 33.64 5.74 2.40
N SER A 60 33.91 4.90 1.41
CA SER A 60 35.00 5.10 0.44
C SER A 60 34.85 6.43 -0.31
N ALA A 61 35.97 7.00 -0.77
CA ALA A 61 35.94 8.23 -1.58
C ALA A 61 35.07 8.12 -2.84
N TYR A 62 35.01 6.94 -3.45
CA TYR A 62 34.14 6.63 -4.58
C TYR A 62 32.64 6.73 -4.19
N ALA A 63 32.22 6.07 -3.11
CA ALA A 63 30.84 6.12 -2.64
C ALA A 63 30.41 7.56 -2.25
N ARG A 64 31.29 8.33 -1.62
CA ARG A 64 31.06 9.75 -1.27
C ARG A 64 30.84 10.65 -2.49
N GLN A 65 31.48 10.35 -3.61
CA GLN A 65 31.32 11.10 -4.85
C GLN A 65 29.90 11.00 -5.42
N PHE A 66 29.25 9.83 -5.23
CA PHE A 66 27.84 9.61 -5.64
C PHE A 66 26.83 10.16 -4.65
N LEU A 67 27.12 10.10 -3.35
CA LEU A 67 26.21 10.53 -2.28
C LEU A 67 26.22 12.06 -2.06
N GLY A 68 27.18 12.79 -2.64
CA GLY A 68 27.33 14.22 -2.46
C GLY A 68 27.83 14.63 -1.07
N ARG A 69 28.07 15.92 -0.86
CA ARG A 69 28.39 16.48 0.47
C ARG A 69 27.10 16.78 1.24
N MET A 70 26.88 16.07 2.33
CA MET A 70 25.81 16.42 3.26
C MET A 70 26.18 17.68 4.05
N GLN A 71 25.19 18.59 4.18
CA GLN A 71 25.39 19.78 5.00
C GLN A 71 25.52 19.39 6.46
N LYS A 72 26.48 20.00 7.17
CA LYS A 72 26.60 19.85 8.61
C LYS A 72 25.44 20.61 9.27
N PRO A 73 24.71 19.99 10.22
CA PRO A 73 23.73 20.71 11.02
C PRO A 73 24.37 21.90 11.74
N ASP A 74 23.60 22.95 12.01
CA ASP A 74 24.07 24.09 12.79
C ASP A 74 24.15 23.73 14.30
N VAL A 75 25.27 23.12 14.65
CA VAL A 75 25.61 22.65 16.00
C VAL A 75 27.11 22.77 16.21
N ASP A 76 27.54 23.10 17.44
CA ASP A 76 28.95 23.19 17.72
C ASP A 76 29.62 21.83 17.58
N PHE A 77 29.15 20.84 18.34
CA PHE A 77 29.55 19.43 18.20
C PHE A 77 28.48 18.48 18.75
N ILE A 78 28.52 17.22 18.32
CA ILE A 78 27.77 16.12 18.91
C ILE A 78 28.73 14.96 19.14
N ASP A 79 28.76 14.41 20.35
CA ASP A 79 29.58 13.25 20.68
C ASP A 79 28.72 12.03 21.03
N GLY A 80 29.28 10.82 20.87
CA GLY A 80 28.63 9.57 21.25
C GLY A 80 27.55 9.07 20.30
N ILE A 81 27.41 9.63 19.08
CA ILE A 81 26.36 9.16 18.10
C ILE A 81 26.74 7.81 17.52
N PRO A 82 25.91 6.77 17.69
CA PRO A 82 26.05 5.51 16.95
C PRO A 82 25.50 5.63 15.53
N PRO A 83 25.65 4.59 14.68
CA PRO A 83 25.01 4.55 13.36
C PRO A 83 23.52 4.84 13.46
N ALA A 84 23.03 5.82 12.70
CA ALA A 84 21.67 6.33 12.83
C ALA A 84 20.75 5.86 11.70
N ILE A 85 19.55 5.41 12.05
CA ILE A 85 18.48 4.96 11.14
C ILE A 85 17.24 5.82 11.44
N ALA A 86 16.68 6.46 10.40
CA ALA A 86 15.42 7.17 10.52
C ALA A 86 14.26 6.34 9.97
N ILE A 87 13.12 6.40 10.66
CA ILE A 87 11.86 5.79 10.25
C ILE A 87 10.82 6.91 10.17
N GLU A 88 10.70 7.48 8.96
CA GLU A 88 9.78 8.59 8.67
C GLU A 88 8.45 8.08 8.11
N GLN A 89 7.41 8.94 8.16
CA GLN A 89 6.07 8.64 7.63
C GLN A 89 5.96 8.69 6.11
N LYS A 90 6.92 9.31 5.42
CA LYS A 90 6.81 9.53 3.98
C LYS A 90 6.91 8.22 3.21
N VAL A 91 5.80 7.77 2.63
CA VAL A 91 5.79 6.70 1.63
C VAL A 91 6.37 7.27 0.33
N THR A 92 7.69 7.17 0.17
CA THR A 92 8.39 7.68 -1.01
C THR A 92 8.31 6.73 -2.20
N ASN A 93 7.93 5.48 -1.98
CA ASN A 93 7.98 4.45 -3.00
C ASN A 93 6.72 4.41 -3.88
N ARG A 94 6.78 5.07 -5.04
CA ARG A 94 5.73 5.04 -6.09
C ARG A 94 5.92 3.91 -7.10
N ASN A 95 6.89 3.02 -6.89
CA ASN A 95 7.13 1.92 -7.80
C ASN A 95 5.96 0.92 -7.76
N PRO A 96 5.26 0.67 -8.88
CA PRO A 96 4.12 -0.25 -8.92
C PRO A 96 4.51 -1.70 -8.66
N ARG A 97 5.80 -2.04 -8.72
CA ARG A 97 6.32 -3.37 -8.43
C ARG A 97 6.64 -3.57 -6.95
N SER A 98 6.71 -2.51 -6.13
CA SER A 98 6.97 -2.62 -4.70
C SER A 98 5.72 -3.11 -3.96
N THR A 99 5.87 -4.18 -3.18
CA THR A 99 4.81 -4.80 -2.38
C THR A 99 5.26 -4.92 -0.92
N VAL A 100 4.31 -5.22 -0.03
CA VAL A 100 4.63 -5.55 1.36
C VAL A 100 5.66 -6.67 1.42
N GLY A 101 5.48 -7.76 0.65
CA GLY A 101 6.42 -8.88 0.61
C GLY A 101 7.85 -8.50 0.18
N THR A 102 8.00 -7.56 -0.79
CA THR A 102 9.33 -7.11 -1.22
C THR A 102 9.97 -6.14 -0.23
N VAL A 103 9.19 -5.28 0.44
CA VAL A 103 9.72 -4.34 1.43
C VAL A 103 10.16 -5.05 2.71
N THR A 104 9.41 -6.07 3.14
CA THR A 104 9.73 -6.91 4.31
C THR A 104 10.78 -7.99 4.02
N GLU A 105 11.20 -8.13 2.76
CA GLU A 105 12.11 -9.17 2.28
C GLU A 105 11.54 -10.61 2.36
N ILE A 106 10.32 -10.80 2.84
CA ILE A 106 9.67 -12.12 2.93
C ILE A 106 9.57 -12.77 1.54
N GLN A 107 9.34 -11.98 0.49
CA GLN A 107 9.25 -12.45 -0.89
C GLN A 107 10.56 -13.16 -1.35
N GLU A 108 11.74 -12.69 -0.90
CA GLU A 108 13.02 -13.30 -1.25
C GLU A 108 13.13 -14.71 -0.65
N TYR A 109 12.72 -14.88 0.60
CA TYR A 109 12.70 -16.20 1.25
C TYR A 109 11.65 -17.13 0.66
N LEU A 110 10.48 -16.60 0.26
CA LEU A 110 9.45 -17.41 -0.43
C LEU A 110 9.96 -17.95 -1.78
N LYS A 111 10.66 -17.12 -2.56
CA LYS A 111 11.27 -17.57 -3.83
C LYS A 111 12.20 -18.77 -3.61
N LEU A 112 13.05 -18.69 -2.59
CA LEU A 112 13.98 -19.76 -2.24
C LEU A 112 13.26 -21.01 -1.70
N LEU A 113 12.21 -20.83 -0.92
CA LEU A 113 11.38 -21.93 -0.41
C LEU A 113 10.75 -22.73 -1.57
N PHE A 114 10.11 -22.03 -2.52
CA PHE A 114 9.48 -22.66 -3.67
C PHE A 114 10.48 -23.26 -4.64
N ALA A 115 11.70 -22.72 -4.75
CA ALA A 115 12.77 -23.28 -5.55
C ALA A 115 13.34 -24.58 -4.96
N ARG A 116 13.29 -24.76 -3.61
CA ARG A 116 13.93 -25.90 -2.92
C ARG A 116 12.96 -26.99 -2.49
N ALA A 117 11.73 -26.63 -2.12
CA ALA A 117 10.71 -27.54 -1.61
C ALA A 117 9.41 -27.47 -2.44
N GLY A 118 9.45 -26.94 -3.64
CA GLY A 118 8.27 -26.82 -4.51
C GLY A 118 8.07 -28.05 -5.39
N HIS A 119 6.86 -28.60 -5.39
CA HIS A 119 6.42 -29.70 -6.24
C HIS A 119 5.62 -29.16 -7.43
N THR A 120 6.09 -29.45 -8.64
CA THR A 120 5.35 -29.07 -9.85
C THR A 120 4.24 -30.07 -10.11
N LEU A 121 2.99 -29.60 -10.21
CA LEU A 121 1.84 -30.43 -10.53
C LEU A 121 1.33 -30.12 -11.94
N SER A 122 1.01 -31.15 -12.71
CA SER A 122 0.39 -30.99 -14.02
C SER A 122 -1.02 -30.39 -13.87
N PRO A 123 -1.37 -29.33 -14.63
CA PRO A 123 -2.71 -28.76 -14.61
C PRO A 123 -3.78 -29.66 -15.26
N VAL A 124 -3.37 -30.74 -15.96
CA VAL A 124 -4.27 -31.67 -16.65
C VAL A 124 -4.63 -32.85 -15.76
N SER A 125 -3.60 -33.56 -15.27
CA SER A 125 -3.79 -34.79 -14.47
C SER A 125 -3.70 -34.54 -12.95
N GLY A 126 -3.14 -33.41 -12.50
CA GLY A 126 -2.82 -33.16 -11.10
C GLY A 126 -1.64 -33.99 -10.56
N MET A 127 -1.00 -34.81 -11.40
CA MET A 127 0.14 -35.61 -11.01
C MET A 127 1.40 -34.74 -10.87
N GLU A 128 2.29 -35.16 -9.96
CA GLU A 128 3.56 -34.51 -9.77
C GLU A 128 4.49 -34.74 -10.96
N VAL A 129 5.06 -33.65 -11.48
CA VAL A 129 6.03 -33.67 -12.56
C VAL A 129 7.42 -33.84 -11.98
N LYS A 130 8.08 -34.94 -12.31
CA LYS A 130 9.43 -35.25 -11.85
C LYS A 130 10.33 -35.59 -13.03
N ARG A 131 11.61 -35.27 -12.89
CA ARG A 131 12.64 -35.91 -13.67
C ARG A 131 12.94 -37.27 -13.04
N HIS A 132 12.68 -38.32 -13.76
CA HIS A 132 13.04 -39.63 -13.30
C HIS A 132 14.49 -39.94 -13.63
N SER A 133 15.19 -40.49 -12.67
CA SER A 133 16.56 -41.00 -12.81
C SER A 133 16.51 -42.53 -13.01
N VAL A 134 17.65 -43.07 -13.38
CA VAL A 134 17.83 -44.54 -13.42
C VAL A 134 17.49 -45.17 -12.09
N HIS A 135 17.81 -44.48 -10.99
CA HIS A 135 17.50 -44.93 -9.64
C HIS A 135 15.99 -45.12 -9.43
N ASP A 136 15.15 -44.17 -9.89
CA ASP A 136 13.70 -44.22 -9.72
C ASP A 136 13.08 -45.41 -10.45
N VAL A 137 13.60 -45.73 -11.63
CA VAL A 137 13.13 -46.88 -12.42
C VAL A 137 13.54 -48.20 -11.74
N VAL A 138 14.78 -48.25 -11.21
CA VAL A 138 15.27 -49.42 -10.45
C VAL A 138 14.48 -49.61 -9.15
N GLU A 139 14.15 -48.49 -8.44
CA GLU A 139 13.36 -48.55 -7.22
C GLU A 139 11.92 -49.00 -7.50
N CYS A 140 11.33 -48.61 -8.61
CA CYS A 140 10.05 -49.15 -9.06
C CYS A 140 10.12 -50.67 -9.29
N LEU A 141 11.20 -51.18 -9.86
CA LEU A 141 11.42 -52.63 -9.98
C LEU A 141 11.54 -53.31 -8.59
N ARG A 142 12.26 -52.68 -7.64
CA ARG A 142 12.45 -53.17 -6.27
C ARG A 142 11.15 -53.33 -5.49
N GLN A 143 10.17 -52.48 -5.77
CA GLN A 143 8.86 -52.47 -5.15
C GLN A 143 7.90 -53.52 -5.73
N GLN A 144 8.27 -54.20 -6.84
CA GLN A 144 7.46 -55.24 -7.43
C GLN A 144 7.51 -56.55 -6.67
N GLU A 145 6.46 -57.34 -6.74
CA GLU A 145 6.42 -58.69 -6.15
C GLU A 145 7.45 -59.63 -6.79
N ILE A 146 8.14 -60.44 -5.98
CA ILE A 146 9.10 -61.41 -6.46
C ILE A 146 8.41 -62.39 -7.39
N GLY A 147 8.98 -62.58 -8.60
CA GLY A 147 8.41 -63.37 -9.67
C GLY A 147 7.67 -62.56 -10.74
N SER A 148 7.44 -61.24 -10.54
CA SER A 148 6.83 -60.37 -11.53
C SER A 148 7.68 -60.28 -12.80
N LYS A 149 7.03 -60.38 -13.96
CA LYS A 149 7.69 -60.23 -15.26
C LYS A 149 7.68 -58.76 -15.66
N VAL A 150 8.85 -58.21 -15.91
CA VAL A 150 9.02 -56.79 -16.27
C VAL A 150 9.66 -56.67 -17.66
N LEU A 151 9.01 -55.88 -18.53
CA LEU A 151 9.54 -55.49 -19.82
C LEU A 151 9.96 -54.02 -19.75
N LEU A 152 11.20 -53.75 -20.11
CA LEU A 152 11.70 -52.37 -20.23
C LEU A 152 11.57 -51.94 -21.69
N LEU A 153 10.74 -50.93 -21.93
CA LEU A 153 10.36 -50.44 -23.24
C LEU A 153 10.89 -49.02 -23.46
N SER A 154 11.34 -48.76 -24.66
CA SER A 154 11.74 -47.41 -25.11
C SER A 154 10.85 -46.97 -26.28
N PRO A 155 10.19 -45.78 -26.19
CA PRO A 155 9.35 -45.27 -27.25
C PRO A 155 10.16 -44.89 -28.49
N ILE A 156 9.55 -45.02 -29.67
CA ILE A 156 10.17 -44.58 -30.91
C ILE A 156 9.91 -43.09 -31.09
N VAL A 157 10.96 -42.27 -30.91
CA VAL A 157 10.91 -40.80 -31.03
C VAL A 157 11.65 -40.38 -32.32
N ALA A 158 11.24 -40.91 -33.47
CA ALA A 158 11.84 -40.58 -34.77
C ALA A 158 10.77 -40.18 -35.78
N GLU A 159 11.07 -39.22 -36.65
CA GLU A 159 10.21 -38.84 -37.75
C GLU A 159 10.09 -39.96 -38.78
N LYS A 160 11.12 -40.83 -38.89
CA LYS A 160 11.18 -41.98 -39.79
C LYS A 160 11.40 -43.25 -38.98
N VAL A 161 10.34 -43.91 -38.62
CA VAL A 161 10.32 -45.10 -37.76
C VAL A 161 11.15 -46.25 -38.38
N GLU A 162 11.05 -46.48 -39.67
CA GLU A 162 11.80 -47.54 -40.38
C GLU A 162 13.33 -47.36 -40.35
N GLU A 163 13.80 -46.12 -40.43
CA GLU A 163 15.23 -45.80 -40.36
C GLU A 163 15.77 -46.03 -38.96
N GLN A 164 14.99 -45.67 -37.91
CA GLN A 164 15.36 -45.93 -36.51
C GLN A 164 15.40 -47.42 -36.21
N ILE A 165 14.46 -48.21 -36.72
CA ILE A 165 14.42 -49.66 -36.53
C ILE A 165 15.63 -50.33 -37.21
N ARG A 166 16.07 -49.85 -38.38
CA ARG A 166 17.29 -50.34 -39.01
C ARG A 166 18.53 -50.06 -38.16
N ILE A 167 18.66 -48.87 -37.61
CA ILE A 167 19.75 -48.50 -36.70
C ILE A 167 19.79 -49.45 -35.50
N TRP A 168 18.64 -49.69 -34.87
CA TRP A 168 18.52 -50.60 -33.73
C TRP A 168 18.90 -52.06 -34.10
N GLN A 169 18.53 -52.50 -35.29
CA GLN A 169 18.95 -53.80 -35.79
C GLN A 169 20.47 -53.89 -35.98
N GLU A 170 21.13 -52.86 -36.48
CA GLU A 170 22.60 -52.78 -36.67
C GLU A 170 23.30 -52.70 -35.28
N GLN A 171 22.69 -52.10 -34.27
CA GLN A 171 23.16 -52.05 -32.88
C GLN A 171 22.98 -53.38 -32.11
N GLY A 172 22.28 -54.35 -32.70
CA GLY A 172 22.10 -55.68 -32.13
C GLY A 172 20.80 -55.90 -31.34
N PHE A 173 19.91 -54.95 -31.31
CA PHE A 173 18.58 -55.14 -30.74
C PHE A 173 17.79 -56.15 -31.58
N SER A 174 17.00 -57.02 -30.93
CA SER A 174 16.36 -58.14 -31.60
C SER A 174 14.82 -58.10 -31.58
N ARG A 175 14.22 -57.32 -30.72
CA ARG A 175 12.79 -57.36 -30.42
C ARG A 175 12.15 -55.97 -30.28
N LEU A 176 10.89 -55.87 -30.75
CA LEU A 176 9.99 -54.77 -30.58
C LEU A 176 8.76 -55.24 -29.75
N TYR A 177 8.08 -54.32 -29.16
CA TYR A 177 6.79 -54.50 -28.51
C TYR A 177 5.77 -53.59 -29.16
N ARG A 178 4.68 -54.14 -29.71
CA ARG A 178 3.60 -53.41 -30.37
C ARG A 178 2.32 -53.50 -29.54
N VAL A 179 1.70 -52.36 -29.32
CA VAL A 179 0.40 -52.28 -28.68
C VAL A 179 -0.64 -51.88 -29.75
N ASN A 180 -1.62 -52.76 -29.98
CA ASN A 180 -2.70 -52.54 -30.92
C ASN A 180 -3.74 -51.54 -30.39
N ALA A 181 -4.70 -51.13 -31.20
CA ALA A 181 -5.77 -50.20 -30.83
C ALA A 181 -6.64 -50.70 -29.65
N ASP A 182 -6.75 -51.99 -29.47
CA ASP A 182 -7.50 -52.64 -28.39
C ASP A 182 -6.70 -52.77 -27.07
N GLY A 183 -5.48 -52.17 -27.02
CA GLY A 183 -4.59 -52.26 -25.84
C GLY A 183 -3.86 -53.58 -25.68
N ILE A 184 -3.96 -54.53 -26.63
CA ILE A 184 -3.30 -55.81 -26.59
C ILE A 184 -1.88 -55.68 -27.14
N GLY A 185 -0.92 -56.06 -26.34
CA GLY A 185 0.52 -56.02 -26.71
C GLY A 185 1.05 -57.32 -27.24
N GLU A 186 1.84 -57.23 -28.31
CA GLU A 186 2.55 -58.38 -28.87
C GLU A 186 4.06 -58.12 -29.03
N MET A 187 4.86 -59.19 -28.85
CA MET A 187 6.31 -59.15 -29.11
C MET A 187 6.61 -59.51 -30.56
N LEU A 188 7.35 -58.65 -31.25
CA LEU A 188 7.76 -58.85 -32.63
C LEU A 188 9.28 -58.95 -32.70
N ARG A 189 9.80 -59.72 -33.71
CA ARG A 189 11.24 -59.64 -34.06
C ARG A 189 11.49 -58.36 -34.87
N ILE A 190 12.60 -57.68 -34.64
CA ILE A 190 12.93 -56.42 -35.29
C ILE A 190 12.94 -56.56 -36.82
N GLY A 191 13.46 -57.69 -37.37
CA GLY A 191 13.46 -57.99 -38.80
C GLY A 191 12.11 -58.37 -39.39
N ALA A 192 11.07 -58.62 -38.59
CA ALA A 192 9.69 -58.88 -39.03
C ALA A 192 8.77 -57.64 -38.92
N TYR A 193 9.32 -56.46 -38.67
CA TYR A 193 8.55 -55.23 -38.62
C TYR A 193 7.98 -54.89 -40.01
N THR A 194 6.72 -54.76 -40.07
CA THR A 194 5.96 -54.18 -41.19
C THR A 194 5.22 -52.94 -40.66
N GLN A 195 5.17 -51.91 -41.46
CA GLN A 195 4.41 -50.74 -41.13
C GLN A 195 2.97 -51.16 -40.84
N GLY A 196 2.56 -51.15 -39.55
CA GLY A 196 1.24 -51.56 -39.13
C GLY A 196 0.22 -50.47 -39.33
N ASP A 197 -1.02 -50.76 -38.95
CA ASP A 197 -2.12 -49.80 -38.95
C ASP A 197 -1.75 -48.52 -38.17
N THR A 198 -2.22 -47.40 -38.65
CA THR A 198 -1.97 -46.08 -38.13
C THR A 198 -2.32 -45.92 -36.64
N ASN A 199 -3.05 -46.86 -36.06
CA ASN A 199 -3.47 -46.84 -34.64
C ASN A 199 -2.68 -47.75 -33.71
N SER A 200 -1.54 -48.32 -34.13
CA SER A 200 -0.69 -49.13 -33.27
C SER A 200 0.55 -48.38 -32.81
N THR A 201 0.88 -48.47 -31.48
CA THR A 201 2.11 -47.87 -30.93
C THR A 201 3.19 -48.95 -30.80
N THR A 202 4.38 -48.68 -31.34
CA THR A 202 5.53 -49.64 -31.32
C THR A 202 6.63 -49.07 -30.40
N TYR A 203 7.21 -49.98 -29.61
CA TYR A 203 8.29 -49.65 -28.66
C TYR A 203 9.50 -50.58 -28.98
N LEU A 204 10.71 -50.10 -28.71
CA LEU A 204 11.90 -50.97 -28.60
C LEU A 204 11.82 -51.76 -27.28
N LEU A 205 11.93 -53.08 -27.30
CA LEU A 205 12.11 -53.89 -26.11
C LEU A 205 13.61 -53.93 -25.79
N VAL A 206 14.01 -53.18 -24.77
CA VAL A 206 15.42 -53.05 -24.35
C VAL A 206 15.83 -54.23 -23.48
N ASP A 207 15.06 -54.56 -22.47
CA ASP A 207 15.33 -55.69 -21.57
C ASP A 207 14.05 -56.39 -21.10
N ARG A 208 14.21 -57.63 -20.67
CA ARG A 208 13.17 -58.46 -20.06
C ARG A 208 13.72 -59.15 -18.82
N ILE A 209 13.14 -58.84 -17.70
CA ILE A 209 13.63 -59.29 -16.40
C ILE A 209 12.49 -59.86 -15.58
N VAL A 210 12.83 -60.70 -14.62
CA VAL A 210 11.95 -61.20 -13.57
C VAL A 210 12.44 -60.58 -12.25
N ALA A 211 11.57 -59.97 -11.50
CA ALA A 211 11.91 -59.42 -10.18
C ALA A 211 12.25 -60.55 -9.20
N ASP A 212 13.54 -60.69 -8.87
CA ASP A 212 14.07 -61.75 -7.97
C ASP A 212 14.58 -61.17 -6.64
N GLY A 213 14.66 -59.86 -6.52
CA GLY A 213 15.17 -59.17 -5.32
C GLY A 213 16.67 -59.17 -5.16
N GLU A 214 17.45 -59.69 -6.14
CA GLU A 214 18.90 -59.77 -6.06
C GLU A 214 19.61 -58.47 -6.52
N GLN A 215 20.63 -58.03 -5.80
CA GLN A 215 21.38 -56.82 -6.12
C GLN A 215 22.09 -56.91 -7.50
N SER A 216 22.51 -58.08 -7.93
CA SER A 216 23.07 -58.34 -9.25
C SER A 216 22.10 -58.01 -10.37
N THR A 217 20.82 -58.34 -10.20
CA THR A 217 19.74 -58.07 -11.12
C THR A 217 19.43 -56.57 -11.20
N PHE A 218 19.42 -55.88 -10.06
CA PHE A 218 19.23 -54.42 -10.05
C PHE A 218 20.37 -53.66 -10.74
N ASN A 219 21.64 -54.06 -10.55
CA ASN A 219 22.77 -53.42 -11.20
C ASN A 219 22.71 -53.63 -12.73
N ARG A 220 22.44 -54.87 -13.22
CA ARG A 220 22.26 -55.13 -14.66
C ARG A 220 21.07 -54.30 -15.22
N PHE A 221 19.97 -54.24 -14.45
CA PHE A 221 18.81 -53.49 -14.88
C PHE A 221 19.09 -52.00 -14.99
N ALA A 222 19.90 -51.43 -14.11
CA ALA A 222 20.30 -50.02 -14.18
C ALA A 222 21.01 -49.70 -15.51
N ASP A 223 21.90 -50.58 -16.00
CA ASP A 223 22.54 -50.43 -17.31
C ASP A 223 21.53 -50.49 -18.47
N SER A 224 20.55 -51.40 -18.34
CA SER A 224 19.46 -51.50 -19.33
C SER A 224 18.56 -50.26 -19.34
N VAL A 225 18.26 -49.70 -18.17
CA VAL A 225 17.49 -48.47 -18.04
C VAL A 225 18.20 -47.26 -18.64
N GLN A 226 19.52 -47.14 -18.43
CA GLN A 226 20.31 -46.12 -19.06
C GLN A 226 20.26 -46.20 -20.60
N THR A 227 20.33 -47.42 -21.13
CA THR A 227 20.16 -47.69 -22.54
C THR A 227 18.74 -47.32 -23.02
N ALA A 228 17.72 -47.66 -22.24
CA ALA A 228 16.35 -47.33 -22.59
C ALA A 228 16.08 -45.81 -22.65
N PHE A 229 16.58 -45.06 -21.69
CA PHE A 229 16.52 -43.60 -21.73
C PHE A 229 17.29 -43.00 -22.92
N TYR A 230 18.46 -43.52 -23.24
CA TYR A 230 19.25 -43.07 -24.39
C TYR A 230 18.50 -43.26 -25.70
N GLU A 231 17.96 -44.47 -25.96
CA GLU A 231 17.24 -44.82 -27.17
C GLU A 231 15.88 -44.12 -27.28
N GLY A 232 15.20 -43.93 -26.13
CA GLY A 232 13.90 -43.21 -26.02
C GLY A 232 14.02 -41.70 -25.89
N LYS A 233 15.25 -41.14 -26.10
CA LYS A 233 15.52 -39.71 -25.96
C LYS A 233 15.04 -39.14 -24.61
N GLY A 234 15.32 -39.85 -23.52
CA GLY A 234 14.97 -39.52 -22.16
C GLY A 234 13.63 -40.06 -21.69
N GLN A 235 12.99 -40.97 -22.42
CA GLN A 235 11.75 -41.62 -21.99
C GLN A 235 11.87 -43.15 -21.98
N CYS A 236 11.33 -43.82 -20.99
CA CYS A 236 11.16 -45.27 -20.96
C CYS A 236 9.86 -45.69 -20.26
N GLN A 237 9.47 -46.94 -20.50
CA GLN A 237 8.29 -47.52 -19.84
C GLN A 237 8.61 -48.88 -19.23
N LEU A 238 8.08 -49.18 -18.06
CA LEU A 238 8.05 -50.52 -17.51
C LEU A 238 6.64 -51.09 -17.68
N LEU A 239 6.57 -52.23 -18.29
CA LEU A 239 5.38 -53.06 -18.35
C LEU A 239 5.55 -54.21 -17.36
N VAL A 240 4.78 -54.20 -16.27
CA VAL A 240 4.88 -55.18 -15.17
C VAL A 240 3.68 -56.10 -15.22
N THR A 241 3.93 -57.40 -15.19
CA THR A 241 2.92 -58.45 -15.06
C THR A 241 3.16 -59.18 -13.77
N ALA A 242 2.21 -59.11 -12.81
CA ALA A 242 2.34 -59.82 -11.54
C ALA A 242 2.33 -61.36 -11.75
N PRO A 243 2.92 -62.15 -10.80
CA PRO A 243 3.08 -63.61 -10.98
C PRO A 243 1.77 -64.37 -11.24
N ASP A 244 0.67 -63.94 -10.61
CA ASP A 244 -0.64 -64.54 -10.69
C ASP A 244 -1.69 -63.76 -11.53
N SER A 245 -1.22 -62.79 -12.31
CA SER A 245 -2.10 -61.95 -13.14
C SER A 245 -1.77 -62.04 -14.62
N THR A 246 -2.76 -61.80 -15.47
CA THR A 246 -2.60 -61.59 -16.91
C THR A 246 -2.61 -60.10 -17.27
N ASP A 247 -2.97 -59.24 -16.29
CA ASP A 247 -3.11 -57.81 -16.49
C ASP A 247 -1.72 -57.14 -16.38
N ASN A 248 -1.46 -56.26 -17.32
CA ASN A 248 -0.21 -55.52 -17.38
C ASN A 248 -0.40 -54.15 -16.72
N GLN A 249 0.50 -53.78 -15.81
CA GLN A 249 0.61 -52.48 -15.23
C GLN A 249 1.73 -51.69 -15.94
N THR A 250 1.43 -50.47 -16.41
CA THR A 250 2.40 -49.69 -17.16
C THR A 250 2.87 -48.52 -16.30
N TYR A 251 4.15 -48.34 -16.13
CA TYR A 251 4.81 -47.22 -15.48
C TYR A 251 5.62 -46.46 -16.52
N THR A 252 5.41 -45.14 -16.64
CA THR A 252 6.12 -44.28 -17.60
C THR A 252 7.09 -43.40 -16.85
N PHE A 253 8.33 -43.34 -17.36
CA PHE A 253 9.41 -42.56 -16.78
C PHE A 253 9.98 -41.61 -17.84
N SER A 254 10.34 -40.41 -17.44
CA SER A 254 10.98 -39.40 -18.32
C SER A 254 12.12 -38.70 -17.57
N GLU A 255 13.26 -38.58 -18.20
CA GLU A 255 14.34 -37.70 -17.74
C GLU A 255 14.07 -36.23 -18.04
N ARG A 256 13.02 -35.95 -18.81
CA ARG A 256 12.57 -34.61 -19.10
C ARG A 256 11.57 -34.16 -18.05
N PHE A 257 11.54 -32.88 -17.77
CA PHE A 257 10.58 -32.29 -16.86
C PHE A 257 9.26 -32.03 -17.62
N GLU A 258 8.54 -33.12 -17.92
CA GLU A 258 7.33 -33.13 -18.73
C GLU A 258 6.27 -34.11 -18.20
N ALA A 259 5.01 -33.74 -18.36
CA ALA A 259 3.86 -34.59 -18.09
C ALA A 259 2.69 -34.17 -18.99
N ASP A 260 1.79 -35.10 -19.32
CA ASP A 260 0.60 -34.88 -20.14
C ASP A 260 0.87 -34.13 -21.48
N GLY A 261 2.05 -34.34 -22.05
CA GLY A 261 2.46 -33.68 -23.29
C GLY A 261 2.88 -32.20 -23.12
N ILE A 262 3.01 -31.72 -21.90
CA ILE A 262 3.44 -30.36 -21.55
C ILE A 262 4.85 -30.43 -20.97
N THR A 263 5.75 -29.61 -21.52
CA THR A 263 7.10 -29.39 -20.94
C THR A 263 7.02 -28.28 -19.91
N PHE A 264 7.44 -28.54 -18.68
CA PHE A 264 7.41 -27.62 -17.57
C PHE A 264 8.77 -26.95 -17.37
N VAL A 265 8.74 -25.80 -16.69
CA VAL A 265 9.96 -25.09 -16.25
C VAL A 265 10.34 -25.60 -14.87
N GLU A 266 11.61 -25.98 -14.69
CA GLU A 266 12.09 -26.39 -13.37
C GLU A 266 12.00 -25.26 -12.35
N PRO A 267 11.55 -25.53 -11.11
CA PRO A 267 11.51 -24.55 -10.05
C PRO A 267 12.91 -23.93 -9.82
N SER A 268 13.00 -22.62 -9.95
CA SER A 268 14.19 -21.83 -9.66
C SER A 268 13.78 -20.52 -9.00
N GLU A 269 14.66 -19.88 -8.25
CA GLU A 269 14.37 -18.58 -7.63
C GLU A 269 13.91 -17.52 -8.64
N HIS A 270 14.45 -17.57 -9.87
CA HIS A 270 14.09 -16.64 -10.94
C HIS A 270 12.67 -16.85 -11.47
N LEU A 271 12.14 -18.07 -11.42
CA LEU A 271 10.77 -18.39 -11.81
C LEU A 271 9.74 -17.71 -10.89
N PHE A 272 10.08 -17.51 -9.62
CA PHE A 272 9.22 -16.91 -8.61
C PHE A 272 9.48 -15.41 -8.37
N ASP A 273 10.35 -14.81 -9.20
CA ASP A 273 10.64 -13.38 -9.14
C ASP A 273 9.90 -12.61 -10.24
N PHE A 274 8.88 -11.87 -9.85
CA PHE A 274 8.12 -11.03 -10.79
C PHE A 274 8.89 -9.79 -11.29
N ASN A 275 10.08 -9.49 -10.75
CA ASN A 275 10.99 -8.48 -11.27
C ASN A 275 11.96 -9.05 -12.30
N ASN A 276 12.08 -10.38 -12.39
CA ASN A 276 12.91 -11.07 -13.36
C ASN A 276 12.06 -11.43 -14.60
N PRO A 277 12.55 -11.25 -15.84
CA PRO A 277 11.85 -11.63 -17.06
C PRO A 277 11.43 -13.11 -17.11
N LEU A 278 12.19 -14.01 -16.46
CA LEU A 278 11.88 -15.45 -16.41
C LEU A 278 10.66 -15.76 -15.53
N GLY A 279 10.40 -14.94 -14.50
CA GLY A 279 9.29 -15.15 -13.56
C GLY A 279 8.11 -14.22 -13.82
N ALA A 280 8.34 -13.06 -14.41
CA ALA A 280 7.31 -12.06 -14.66
C ALA A 280 6.22 -12.57 -15.62
N CYS A 281 4.97 -12.24 -15.32
CA CYS A 281 3.89 -12.45 -16.28
C CYS A 281 4.17 -11.67 -17.58
N PRO A 282 4.17 -12.32 -18.75
CA PRO A 282 4.53 -11.69 -20.02
C PRO A 282 3.61 -10.51 -20.38
N THR A 283 2.32 -10.59 -20.02
CA THR A 283 1.31 -9.60 -20.38
C THR A 283 1.45 -8.31 -19.57
N CYS A 284 1.69 -8.38 -18.25
CA CYS A 284 1.81 -7.21 -17.40
C CYS A 284 3.25 -6.85 -17.00
N GLY A 285 4.24 -7.63 -17.40
CA GLY A 285 5.64 -7.42 -17.05
C GLY A 285 5.90 -7.43 -15.55
N GLY A 286 5.15 -8.22 -14.77
CA GLY A 286 5.31 -8.32 -13.32
C GLY A 286 4.58 -7.23 -12.50
N SER A 287 3.85 -6.32 -13.14
CA SER A 287 3.09 -5.27 -12.42
C SER A 287 1.79 -5.75 -11.80
N GLY A 288 1.21 -6.86 -12.30
CA GLY A 288 -0.10 -7.37 -11.90
C GLY A 288 -1.30 -6.60 -12.48
N ILE A 289 -1.02 -5.48 -13.15
CA ILE A 289 -2.02 -4.59 -13.74
C ILE A 289 -1.66 -4.27 -15.18
N VAL A 290 -2.66 -4.04 -16.01
CA VAL A 290 -2.50 -3.63 -17.41
C VAL A 290 -3.29 -2.35 -17.68
N SER A 291 -2.87 -1.59 -18.68
CA SER A 291 -3.70 -0.50 -19.20
C SER A 291 -4.77 -1.12 -20.09
N GLY A 292 -5.98 -1.15 -19.60
CA GLY A 292 -7.13 -1.75 -20.29
C GLY A 292 -8.40 -0.95 -20.06
N ILE A 293 -9.53 -1.50 -20.47
CA ILE A 293 -10.81 -0.92 -20.14
C ILE A 293 -11.11 -1.21 -18.66
N ASP A 294 -11.34 -0.15 -17.91
CA ASP A 294 -11.64 -0.23 -16.49
C ASP A 294 -13.15 -0.44 -16.29
N PRO A 295 -13.59 -1.61 -15.76
CA PRO A 295 -15.00 -1.90 -15.53
C PRO A 295 -15.71 -0.87 -14.66
N ASP A 296 -14.99 -0.26 -13.72
CA ASP A 296 -15.56 0.73 -12.81
C ASP A 296 -15.77 2.10 -13.45
N LEU A 297 -14.99 2.42 -14.50
CA LEU A 297 -15.25 3.59 -15.34
C LEU A 297 -16.43 3.32 -16.30
N VAL A 298 -16.62 2.07 -16.70
CA VAL A 298 -17.76 1.66 -17.56
C VAL A 298 -19.06 1.69 -16.77
N VAL A 299 -19.06 1.21 -15.53
CA VAL A 299 -20.21 1.20 -14.61
C VAL A 299 -19.85 1.99 -13.34
N PRO A 300 -19.85 3.32 -13.42
CA PRO A 300 -19.40 4.18 -12.30
C PRO A 300 -20.38 4.23 -11.13
N ASP A 301 -21.63 3.89 -11.35
CA ASP A 301 -22.69 3.87 -10.34
C ASP A 301 -23.42 2.51 -10.42
N LYS A 302 -23.00 1.61 -9.55
CA LYS A 302 -23.52 0.25 -9.49
C LYS A 302 -24.90 0.14 -8.83
N SER A 303 -25.39 1.23 -8.20
CA SER A 303 -26.74 1.28 -7.63
C SER A 303 -27.83 1.41 -8.71
N LYS A 304 -27.45 1.81 -9.93
CA LYS A 304 -28.35 1.90 -11.07
C LYS A 304 -28.53 0.56 -11.75
N SER A 305 -29.72 0.35 -12.29
CA SER A 305 -30.02 -0.76 -13.17
C SER A 305 -29.60 -0.45 -14.62
N ILE A 306 -29.59 -1.47 -15.48
CA ILE A 306 -29.35 -1.30 -16.93
C ILE A 306 -30.38 -0.34 -17.54
N TYR A 307 -31.62 -0.46 -17.12
CA TYR A 307 -32.71 0.41 -17.56
C TYR A 307 -32.49 1.88 -17.16
N GLU A 308 -31.93 2.14 -15.98
CA GLU A 308 -31.59 3.48 -15.49
C GLU A 308 -30.25 4.01 -16.05
N GLY A 309 -29.62 3.26 -16.94
CA GLY A 309 -28.37 3.64 -17.60
C GLY A 309 -27.14 3.48 -16.69
N ALA A 310 -26.98 2.34 -16.03
CA ALA A 310 -25.78 1.99 -15.27
C ALA A 310 -24.51 2.07 -16.13
N ILE A 311 -24.57 1.64 -17.41
CA ILE A 311 -23.45 1.59 -18.33
C ILE A 311 -23.20 2.98 -18.93
N ALA A 312 -22.14 3.64 -18.47
CA ALA A 312 -21.83 5.02 -18.83
C ALA A 312 -21.41 5.19 -20.30
N CYS A 313 -20.73 4.21 -20.87
CA CYS A 313 -20.26 4.29 -22.26
C CYS A 313 -21.40 4.12 -23.30
N TRP A 314 -22.53 3.62 -22.90
CA TRP A 314 -23.73 3.49 -23.75
C TRP A 314 -24.70 4.68 -23.65
N ARG A 315 -24.31 5.76 -22.96
CA ARG A 315 -25.09 7.00 -22.87
C ARG A 315 -24.86 7.90 -24.08
N GLY A 316 -25.89 8.71 -24.44
CA GLY A 316 -25.86 9.65 -25.57
C GLY A 316 -26.48 9.07 -26.83
N GLU A 317 -26.99 9.96 -27.72
CA GLU A 317 -27.84 9.62 -28.84
C GLU A 317 -27.39 8.45 -29.76
N LYS A 318 -26.10 8.35 -30.03
CA LYS A 318 -25.55 7.30 -30.89
C LYS A 318 -25.21 6.01 -30.18
N MET A 319 -24.86 6.09 -28.89
CA MET A 319 -24.39 4.94 -28.12
C MET A 319 -25.52 4.28 -27.34
N SER A 320 -26.65 4.98 -27.12
CA SER A 320 -27.85 4.43 -26.47
C SER A 320 -28.41 3.23 -27.19
N LEU A 321 -28.21 3.13 -28.52
CA LEU A 321 -28.63 1.99 -29.32
C LEU A 321 -28.10 0.63 -28.82
N TRP A 322 -26.91 0.61 -28.22
CA TRP A 322 -26.36 -0.59 -27.60
C TRP A 322 -27.15 -1.00 -26.35
N ASN A 323 -27.48 -0.02 -25.49
CA ASN A 323 -28.31 -0.24 -24.31
C ASN A 323 -29.75 -0.62 -24.66
N GLU A 324 -30.35 0.06 -25.65
CA GLU A 324 -31.68 -0.21 -26.13
C GLU A 324 -31.78 -1.63 -26.69
N LYS A 325 -30.76 -2.08 -27.44
CA LYS A 325 -30.76 -3.45 -27.99
C LYS A 325 -30.81 -4.48 -26.87
N LEU A 326 -30.02 -4.32 -25.81
CA LEU A 326 -30.05 -5.20 -24.63
C LEU A 326 -31.41 -5.14 -23.94
N ILE A 327 -31.98 -3.95 -23.71
CA ILE A 327 -33.29 -3.78 -23.07
C ILE A 327 -34.42 -4.47 -23.89
N TYR A 328 -34.45 -4.28 -25.20
CA TYR A 328 -35.48 -4.89 -26.07
C TYR A 328 -35.39 -6.41 -26.20
N THR A 329 -34.18 -6.95 -26.08
CA THR A 329 -33.98 -8.41 -26.23
C THR A 329 -33.93 -9.14 -24.89
N ALA A 330 -33.88 -8.45 -23.78
CA ALA A 330 -33.71 -9.00 -22.43
C ALA A 330 -34.73 -10.09 -22.06
N SER A 331 -35.98 -9.94 -22.48
CA SER A 331 -37.04 -10.91 -22.24
C SER A 331 -36.84 -12.26 -22.97
N GLN A 332 -35.98 -12.32 -23.99
CA GLN A 332 -35.69 -13.55 -24.73
C GLN A 332 -34.76 -14.51 -24.01
N PHE A 333 -34.01 -13.99 -22.98
CA PHE A 333 -33.08 -14.77 -22.17
C PHE A 333 -33.15 -14.41 -20.67
N ASP A 334 -34.32 -13.97 -20.21
CA ASP A 334 -34.67 -13.68 -18.82
C ASP A 334 -33.66 -12.77 -18.09
N PHE A 335 -33.17 -11.73 -18.76
CA PHE A 335 -32.23 -10.81 -18.14
C PHE A 335 -32.92 -9.70 -17.32
N PRO A 336 -32.57 -9.49 -16.03
CA PRO A 336 -33.28 -8.57 -15.13
C PRO A 336 -32.82 -7.12 -15.30
N ILE A 337 -33.35 -6.40 -16.29
CA ILE A 337 -32.94 -5.03 -16.65
C ILE A 337 -33.22 -3.97 -15.56
N HIS A 338 -34.14 -4.22 -14.62
CA HIS A 338 -34.49 -3.32 -13.53
C HIS A 338 -33.74 -3.60 -12.25
N THR A 339 -32.96 -4.71 -12.17
CA THR A 339 -32.15 -5.04 -11.02
C THR A 339 -30.91 -4.13 -10.98
N PRO A 340 -30.58 -3.52 -9.84
CA PRO A 340 -29.34 -2.75 -9.69
C PRO A 340 -28.11 -3.56 -10.07
N PHE A 341 -27.14 -2.94 -10.73
CA PHE A 341 -25.96 -3.63 -11.26
C PHE A 341 -25.19 -4.41 -10.17
N TYR A 342 -25.11 -3.90 -8.95
CA TYR A 342 -24.43 -4.62 -7.84
C TYR A 342 -25.12 -5.95 -7.50
N ALA A 343 -26.45 -6.05 -7.64
CA ALA A 343 -27.24 -7.21 -7.28
C ALA A 343 -27.31 -8.27 -8.40
N LEU A 344 -26.78 -7.97 -9.59
CA LEU A 344 -26.66 -8.95 -10.69
C LEU A 344 -25.69 -10.07 -10.31
N THR A 345 -25.98 -11.30 -10.75
CA THR A 345 -25.07 -12.44 -10.56
C THR A 345 -23.78 -12.27 -11.38
N ALA A 346 -22.74 -13.04 -11.05
CA ALA A 346 -21.48 -13.01 -11.78
C ALA A 346 -21.68 -13.37 -13.27
N GLU A 347 -22.55 -14.35 -13.57
CA GLU A 347 -22.90 -14.77 -14.93
C GLU A 347 -23.62 -13.66 -15.71
N GLN A 348 -24.58 -12.97 -15.06
CA GLN A 348 -25.28 -11.83 -15.66
C GLN A 348 -24.35 -10.66 -15.94
N LYS A 349 -23.42 -10.37 -15.01
CA LYS A 349 -22.37 -9.35 -15.21
C LYS A 349 -21.45 -9.73 -16.37
N GLN A 350 -21.03 -10.98 -16.44
CA GLN A 350 -20.19 -11.47 -17.54
C GLN A 350 -20.92 -11.39 -18.89
N LEU A 351 -22.21 -11.73 -18.92
CA LEU A 351 -23.05 -11.65 -20.14
C LEU A 351 -23.10 -10.23 -20.71
N ILE A 352 -23.13 -9.19 -19.88
CA ILE A 352 -23.05 -7.79 -20.34
C ILE A 352 -21.73 -7.52 -21.08
N TRP A 353 -20.63 -8.14 -20.65
CA TRP A 353 -19.35 -8.00 -21.33
C TRP A 353 -19.25 -8.80 -22.61
N THR A 354 -19.66 -10.06 -22.58
CA THR A 354 -19.49 -10.98 -23.73
C THR A 354 -20.58 -10.84 -24.79
N GLY A 355 -21.79 -10.43 -24.37
CA GLY A 355 -22.97 -10.51 -25.26
C GLY A 355 -23.46 -11.94 -25.48
N ASN A 356 -24.46 -12.09 -26.31
CA ASN A 356 -25.02 -13.36 -26.78
C ASN A 356 -25.53 -13.20 -28.21
N GLU A 357 -26.27 -14.18 -28.75
CA GLU A 357 -26.86 -14.14 -30.09
C GLU A 357 -27.91 -13.02 -30.29
N HIS A 358 -28.45 -12.45 -29.19
CA HIS A 358 -29.50 -11.43 -29.24
C HIS A 358 -28.96 -10.00 -29.16
N PHE A 359 -27.80 -9.80 -28.45
CA PHE A 359 -27.17 -8.49 -28.35
C PHE A 359 -25.65 -8.62 -28.29
N ARG A 360 -24.95 -7.58 -28.75
CA ARG A 360 -23.50 -7.45 -28.69
C ARG A 360 -23.07 -6.82 -27.34
N GLY A 361 -22.10 -7.42 -26.69
CA GLY A 361 -21.63 -6.98 -25.38
C GLY A 361 -20.66 -5.80 -25.39
N LEU A 362 -20.17 -5.45 -24.20
CA LEU A 362 -19.19 -4.37 -23.99
C LEU A 362 -17.85 -4.66 -24.69
N ASN A 363 -17.42 -5.92 -24.78
CA ASN A 363 -16.20 -6.29 -25.49
C ASN A 363 -16.28 -5.90 -26.97
N ASP A 364 -17.40 -6.21 -27.64
CA ASP A 364 -17.63 -5.83 -29.02
C ASP A 364 -17.70 -4.31 -29.20
N PHE A 365 -18.32 -3.62 -28.25
CA PHE A 365 -18.41 -2.17 -28.25
C PHE A 365 -17.02 -1.51 -28.21
N PHE A 366 -16.15 -1.93 -27.28
CA PHE A 366 -14.80 -1.38 -27.18
C PHE A 366 -13.92 -1.80 -28.33
N HIS A 367 -14.07 -3.02 -28.85
CA HIS A 367 -13.37 -3.47 -30.06
C HIS A 367 -13.75 -2.62 -31.28
N GLU A 368 -15.04 -2.28 -31.42
CA GLU A 368 -15.51 -1.38 -32.49
C GLU A 368 -14.92 0.05 -32.32
N LEU A 369 -14.80 0.57 -31.10
CA LEU A 369 -14.13 1.84 -30.83
C LEU A 369 -12.64 1.79 -31.15
N GLU A 370 -11.96 0.70 -30.83
CA GLU A 370 -10.53 0.50 -31.12
C GLU A 370 -10.28 0.42 -32.64
N SER A 371 -11.11 -0.26 -33.38
CA SER A 371 -11.00 -0.34 -34.83
C SER A 371 -11.19 1.02 -35.53
N LYS A 372 -12.02 1.90 -34.94
CA LYS A 372 -12.36 3.22 -35.47
C LYS A 372 -11.54 4.38 -34.89
N GLN A 373 -10.63 4.14 -33.91
CA GLN A 373 -9.91 5.20 -33.19
C GLN A 373 -9.00 6.05 -34.09
N TYR A 374 -8.49 5.47 -35.17
CA TYR A 374 -7.64 6.16 -36.14
C TYR A 374 -8.45 6.95 -37.19
N ALA A 375 -9.72 6.59 -37.39
CA ALA A 375 -10.59 7.25 -38.38
C ALA A 375 -11.19 8.56 -37.85
N LYS A 376 -11.50 8.64 -36.53
CA LYS A 376 -12.11 9.82 -35.89
C LYS A 376 -11.59 10.03 -34.49
N ILE A 377 -11.13 11.25 -34.22
CA ILE A 377 -10.58 11.65 -32.90
C ILE A 377 -11.56 11.44 -31.74
N GLN A 378 -12.87 11.52 -31.99
CA GLN A 378 -13.93 11.31 -31.01
C GLN A 378 -13.90 9.91 -30.40
N TYR A 379 -13.64 8.86 -31.20
CA TYR A 379 -13.54 7.48 -30.70
C TYR A 379 -12.31 7.28 -29.83
N ARG A 380 -11.18 7.91 -30.18
CA ARG A 380 -9.95 7.88 -29.36
C ARG A 380 -10.16 8.57 -28.01
N VAL A 381 -10.83 9.74 -28.00
CA VAL A 381 -11.17 10.45 -26.76
C VAL A 381 -12.16 9.64 -25.93
N MET A 382 -13.15 9.00 -26.55
CA MET A 382 -14.10 8.14 -25.86
C MET A 382 -13.40 6.93 -25.23
N LEU A 383 -12.56 6.23 -25.99
CA LEU A 383 -11.79 5.09 -25.52
C LEU A 383 -10.89 5.48 -24.33
N SER A 384 -10.22 6.65 -24.41
CA SER A 384 -9.33 7.11 -23.35
C SER A 384 -10.05 7.41 -22.02
N ARG A 385 -11.35 7.72 -22.04
CA ARG A 385 -12.16 7.94 -20.83
C ARG A 385 -12.39 6.68 -20.03
N TYR A 386 -12.40 5.52 -20.70
CA TYR A 386 -12.65 4.22 -20.08
C TYR A 386 -11.38 3.39 -19.92
N LYS A 387 -10.22 3.88 -20.40
CA LYS A 387 -8.91 3.26 -20.14
C LYS A 387 -8.45 3.61 -18.74
N GLY A 388 -8.13 2.59 -17.97
CA GLY A 388 -7.66 2.67 -16.61
C GLY A 388 -6.65 1.57 -16.30
N LYS A 389 -6.40 1.37 -15.03
CA LYS A 389 -5.61 0.25 -14.53
C LYS A 389 -6.54 -0.92 -14.24
N ALA A 390 -6.52 -1.91 -15.10
CA ALA A 390 -7.26 -3.16 -14.91
C ALA A 390 -6.34 -4.25 -14.36
N THR A 391 -6.89 -5.19 -13.59
CA THR A 391 -6.16 -6.39 -13.19
C THR A 391 -5.75 -7.18 -14.42
N CYS A 392 -4.52 -7.66 -14.47
CA CYS A 392 -4.03 -8.44 -15.60
C CYS A 392 -4.86 -9.73 -15.76
N PRO A 393 -5.47 -9.99 -16.91
CA PRO A 393 -6.33 -11.16 -17.12
C PRO A 393 -5.57 -12.50 -17.07
N ASP A 394 -4.28 -12.50 -17.42
CA ASP A 394 -3.49 -13.74 -17.47
C ASP A 394 -3.02 -14.19 -16.09
N CYS A 395 -2.53 -13.27 -15.26
CA CYS A 395 -2.03 -13.61 -13.93
C CYS A 395 -3.01 -13.29 -12.80
N ASN A 396 -4.18 -12.71 -13.09
CA ASN A 396 -5.18 -12.29 -12.11
C ASN A 396 -4.61 -11.50 -10.93
N GLY A 397 -3.65 -10.60 -11.24
CA GLY A 397 -2.94 -9.82 -10.22
C GLY A 397 -1.78 -10.53 -9.54
N GLY A 398 -1.56 -11.81 -9.80
CA GLY A 398 -0.49 -12.63 -9.20
C GLY A 398 0.93 -12.28 -9.67
N ARG A 399 1.07 -11.43 -10.70
CA ARG A 399 2.33 -10.88 -11.24
C ARG A 399 3.27 -11.88 -11.89
N LEU A 400 3.16 -13.17 -11.57
CA LEU A 400 3.99 -14.25 -12.07
C LEU A 400 3.38 -14.91 -13.30
N ARG A 401 4.21 -15.55 -14.09
CA ARG A 401 3.80 -16.37 -15.23
C ARG A 401 3.05 -17.63 -14.76
N LYS A 402 2.30 -18.26 -15.68
CA LYS A 402 1.45 -19.42 -15.37
C LYS A 402 2.27 -20.61 -14.83
N GLU A 403 3.47 -20.81 -15.35
CA GLU A 403 4.36 -21.89 -14.97
C GLU A 403 4.75 -21.85 -13.49
N ALA A 404 4.89 -20.66 -12.91
CA ALA A 404 5.13 -20.49 -11.47
C ALA A 404 3.94 -20.92 -10.60
N GLN A 405 2.72 -20.91 -11.16
CA GLN A 405 1.51 -21.30 -10.44
C GLN A 405 1.29 -22.81 -10.38
N TYR A 406 2.03 -23.57 -11.20
CA TYR A 406 2.00 -25.03 -11.19
C TYR A 406 2.86 -25.62 -10.07
N VAL A 407 3.65 -24.79 -9.37
CA VAL A 407 4.52 -25.21 -8.28
C VAL A 407 3.83 -24.99 -6.94
N TRP A 408 3.81 -26.02 -6.12
CA TRP A 408 3.05 -26.08 -4.87
C TRP A 408 3.98 -26.44 -3.69
N VAL A 409 3.73 -25.82 -2.54
CA VAL A 409 4.34 -26.14 -1.25
C VAL A 409 3.20 -26.24 -0.24
N GLY A 410 3.12 -27.36 0.48
CA GLY A 410 2.07 -27.55 1.49
C GLY A 410 0.64 -27.31 0.98
N GLY A 411 0.36 -27.69 -0.27
CA GLY A 411 -0.97 -27.53 -0.89
C GLY A 411 -1.34 -26.12 -1.35
N LYS A 412 -0.38 -25.18 -1.40
CA LYS A 412 -0.59 -23.81 -1.91
C LYS A 412 0.52 -23.37 -2.87
N ASN A 413 0.16 -22.57 -3.88
CA ASN A 413 1.14 -21.92 -4.74
C ASN A 413 1.54 -20.55 -4.17
N ILE A 414 2.63 -19.97 -4.68
CA ILE A 414 3.19 -18.70 -4.18
C ILE A 414 2.22 -17.51 -4.32
N THR A 415 1.37 -17.50 -5.35
CA THR A 415 0.37 -16.44 -5.55
C THR A 415 -0.70 -16.49 -4.47
N GLN A 416 -1.18 -17.67 -4.11
CA GLN A 416 -2.14 -17.85 -3.03
C GLN A 416 -1.56 -17.41 -1.69
N LEU A 417 -0.30 -17.78 -1.38
CA LEU A 417 0.37 -17.34 -0.15
C LEU A 417 0.52 -15.82 -0.10
N ASN A 418 0.90 -15.20 -1.21
CA ASN A 418 1.02 -13.74 -1.27
C ASN A 418 -0.30 -12.99 -1.08
N GLN A 419 -1.43 -13.62 -1.37
CA GLN A 419 -2.77 -13.05 -1.21
C GLN A 419 -3.38 -13.30 0.17
N MET A 420 -2.80 -14.21 0.96
CA MET A 420 -3.27 -14.49 2.33
C MET A 420 -2.96 -13.32 3.27
N PRO A 421 -3.85 -12.99 4.23
CA PRO A 421 -3.53 -12.13 5.35
C PRO A 421 -2.32 -12.67 6.14
N ILE A 422 -1.45 -11.78 6.61
CA ILE A 422 -0.22 -12.16 7.34
C ILE A 422 -0.53 -13.05 8.55
N THR A 423 -1.64 -12.80 9.25
CA THR A 423 -2.07 -13.62 10.39
C THR A 423 -2.34 -15.09 9.99
N GLU A 424 -3.05 -15.31 8.88
CA GLU A 424 -3.32 -16.63 8.35
C GLU A 424 -2.07 -17.28 7.76
N LEU A 425 -1.24 -16.47 7.09
CA LEU A 425 0.01 -16.92 6.52
C LEU A 425 0.98 -17.41 7.60
N ALA A 426 1.08 -16.70 8.73
CA ALA A 426 1.90 -17.12 9.88
C ALA A 426 1.43 -18.45 10.43
N LYS A 427 0.12 -18.62 10.65
CA LYS A 427 -0.47 -19.89 11.10
C LYS A 427 -0.19 -21.02 10.11
N TRP A 428 -0.34 -20.77 8.80
CA TRP A 428 -0.04 -21.76 7.78
C TRP A 428 1.43 -22.21 7.83
N PHE A 429 2.39 -21.29 8.08
CA PHE A 429 3.81 -21.63 8.23
C PHE A 429 4.12 -22.39 9.52
N GLU A 430 3.34 -22.24 10.58
CA GLU A 430 3.46 -23.05 11.80
C GLU A 430 3.04 -24.51 11.55
N GLU A 431 1.97 -24.70 10.79
CA GLU A 431 1.33 -26.00 10.50
C GLU A 431 1.88 -26.67 9.21
N LEU A 432 2.84 -26.07 8.51
CA LEU A 432 3.31 -26.49 7.18
C LEU A 432 3.85 -27.93 7.20
N PRO A 433 3.17 -28.88 6.54
CA PRO A 433 3.64 -30.25 6.43
C PRO A 433 4.72 -30.34 5.33
N LEU A 434 5.94 -30.68 5.71
CA LEU A 434 7.06 -30.98 4.82
C LEU A 434 7.65 -32.34 5.15
N ALA A 435 8.17 -33.04 4.16
CA ALA A 435 8.93 -34.23 4.39
C ALA A 435 10.23 -33.92 5.18
N GLU A 436 10.78 -34.87 5.94
CA GLU A 436 11.92 -34.63 6.82
C GLU A 436 13.15 -34.07 6.06
N HIS A 437 13.43 -34.57 4.89
CA HIS A 437 14.53 -34.09 4.04
C HIS A 437 14.29 -32.66 3.51
N GLU A 438 13.06 -32.31 3.15
CA GLU A 438 12.69 -30.97 2.73
C GLU A 438 12.79 -29.99 3.89
N GLN A 439 12.26 -30.39 5.05
CA GLN A 439 12.34 -29.58 6.26
C GLN A 439 13.77 -29.22 6.61
N MET A 440 14.71 -30.18 6.56
CA MET A 440 16.14 -29.93 6.78
C MET A 440 16.71 -28.92 5.76
N ALA A 441 16.34 -29.04 4.49
CA ALA A 441 16.85 -28.19 3.41
C ALA A 441 16.38 -26.73 3.53
N VAL A 442 15.18 -26.49 4.07
CA VAL A 442 14.57 -25.15 4.12
C VAL A 442 14.45 -24.58 5.53
N GLN A 443 14.89 -25.29 6.58
CA GLN A 443 14.78 -24.86 7.98
C GLN A 443 15.28 -23.43 8.23
N PRO A 444 16.43 -22.98 7.72
CA PRO A 444 16.87 -21.59 7.92
C PRO A 444 15.92 -20.56 7.29
N LEU A 445 15.30 -20.90 6.15
CA LEU A 445 14.33 -20.02 5.48
C LEU A 445 13.05 -19.91 6.28
N LEU A 446 12.57 -21.03 6.84
CA LEU A 446 11.34 -21.05 7.66
C LEU A 446 11.49 -20.23 8.93
N VAL A 447 12.66 -20.26 9.58
CA VAL A 447 12.95 -19.42 10.76
C VAL A 447 12.85 -17.94 10.39
N GLU A 448 13.48 -17.52 9.30
CA GLU A 448 13.45 -16.13 8.85
C GLU A 448 12.05 -15.65 8.46
N ILE A 449 11.30 -16.48 7.72
CA ILE A 449 9.92 -16.17 7.34
C ILE A 449 9.04 -16.01 8.57
N ARG A 450 9.06 -16.98 9.50
CA ARG A 450 8.25 -16.97 10.73
C ARG A 450 8.57 -15.74 11.58
N THR A 451 9.86 -15.44 11.77
CA THR A 451 10.31 -14.28 12.54
C THR A 451 9.80 -12.97 11.95
N ARG A 452 9.91 -12.78 10.63
CA ARG A 452 9.41 -11.57 9.96
C ARG A 452 7.89 -11.45 10.00
N LEU A 453 7.16 -12.56 9.81
CA LEU A 453 5.71 -12.60 9.93
C LEU A 453 5.27 -12.24 11.35
N GLN A 454 5.98 -12.73 12.38
CA GLN A 454 5.71 -12.40 13.78
C GLN A 454 5.90 -10.90 14.03
N PHE A 455 7.01 -10.30 13.57
CA PHE A 455 7.21 -8.86 13.70
C PHE A 455 6.12 -8.05 13.01
N MET A 456 5.64 -8.50 11.84
CA MET A 456 4.51 -7.84 11.17
C MET A 456 3.22 -7.92 11.99
N GLN A 457 2.98 -9.00 12.71
CA GLN A 457 1.84 -9.14 13.63
C GLN A 457 2.01 -8.25 14.87
N ASP A 458 3.22 -8.22 15.44
CA ASP A 458 3.54 -7.44 16.64
C ASP A 458 3.35 -5.93 16.41
N VAL A 459 3.65 -5.43 15.21
CA VAL A 459 3.36 -4.04 14.83
C VAL A 459 1.90 -3.79 14.41
N GLY A 460 1.01 -4.79 14.56
CA GLY A 460 -0.42 -4.66 14.26
C GLY A 460 -0.78 -4.66 12.77
N LEU A 461 0.04 -5.27 11.90
CA LEU A 461 -0.17 -5.34 10.45
C LEU A 461 -0.61 -6.73 9.95
N GLY A 462 -1.12 -7.58 10.83
CA GLY A 462 -1.55 -8.94 10.52
C GLY A 462 -2.65 -9.04 9.45
N TYR A 463 -3.43 -8.00 9.25
CA TYR A 463 -4.49 -7.92 8.24
C TYR A 463 -3.98 -7.66 6.81
N LEU A 464 -2.72 -7.22 6.65
CA LEU A 464 -2.15 -6.97 5.33
C LEU A 464 -1.82 -8.28 4.61
N THR A 465 -1.74 -8.21 3.28
CA THR A 465 -1.26 -9.29 2.43
C THR A 465 0.11 -8.94 1.85
N LEU A 466 0.95 -9.94 1.56
CA LEU A 466 2.26 -9.72 0.95
C LEU A 466 2.16 -9.12 -0.46
N ALA A 467 1.08 -9.41 -1.19
CA ALA A 467 0.81 -8.87 -2.53
C ALA A 467 0.43 -7.39 -2.54
N ARG A 468 0.05 -6.79 -1.39
CA ARG A 468 -0.41 -5.40 -1.34
C ARG A 468 0.68 -4.44 -1.79
N MET A 469 0.34 -3.54 -2.71
CA MET A 469 1.28 -2.55 -3.25
C MET A 469 1.65 -1.51 -2.20
N SER A 470 2.94 -1.22 -2.06
CA SER A 470 3.46 -0.21 -1.11
C SER A 470 2.86 1.18 -1.34
N ALA A 471 2.56 1.54 -2.59
CA ALA A 471 1.94 2.82 -2.92
C ALA A 471 0.48 2.98 -2.44
N THR A 472 -0.16 1.90 -1.98
CA THR A 472 -1.52 1.91 -1.43
C THR A 472 -1.59 1.90 0.09
N LEU A 473 -0.43 1.87 0.74
CA LEU A 473 -0.32 1.89 2.19
C LEU A 473 -0.54 3.31 2.73
N SER A 474 -1.12 3.42 3.90
CA SER A 474 -1.11 4.66 4.67
C SER A 474 0.31 4.97 5.18
N GLY A 475 0.56 6.23 5.57
CA GLY A 475 1.85 6.64 6.13
C GLY A 475 2.24 5.80 7.35
N GLY A 476 1.32 5.58 8.26
CA GLY A 476 1.54 4.76 9.46
C GLY A 476 1.76 3.27 9.15
N GLU A 477 1.04 2.68 8.16
CA GLU A 477 1.30 1.31 7.72
C GLU A 477 2.73 1.16 7.17
N GLY A 478 3.15 2.10 6.29
CA GLY A 478 4.50 2.10 5.73
C GLY A 478 5.59 2.22 6.79
N GLN A 479 5.40 3.10 7.77
CA GLN A 479 6.31 3.29 8.87
C GLN A 479 6.45 2.03 9.74
N ARG A 480 5.34 1.38 10.07
CA ARG A 480 5.34 0.13 10.84
C ARG A 480 5.98 -1.04 10.10
N ILE A 481 5.82 -1.12 8.77
CA ILE A 481 6.55 -2.09 7.94
C ILE A 481 8.07 -1.87 8.06
N ASN A 482 8.52 -0.61 8.00
CA ASN A 482 9.94 -0.29 8.17
C ASN A 482 10.45 -0.62 9.58
N LEU A 483 9.62 -0.41 10.60
CA LEU A 483 9.94 -0.81 11.97
C LEU A 483 10.06 -2.34 12.10
N ALA A 484 9.11 -3.10 11.56
CA ALA A 484 9.17 -4.56 11.53
C ALA A 484 10.41 -5.08 10.79
N LYS A 485 10.78 -4.44 9.66
CA LYS A 485 12.02 -4.74 8.94
C LYS A 485 13.26 -4.47 9.80
N SER A 486 13.28 -3.37 10.56
CA SER A 486 14.41 -3.03 11.43
C SER A 486 14.60 -4.04 12.56
N LEU A 487 13.53 -4.57 13.14
CA LEU A 487 13.59 -5.68 14.08
C LEU A 487 14.20 -6.94 13.45
N GLY A 488 13.79 -7.26 12.22
CA GLY A 488 14.31 -8.40 11.48
C GLY A 488 15.78 -8.30 11.08
N SER A 489 16.36 -7.09 11.05
CA SER A 489 17.77 -6.88 10.71
C SER A 489 18.76 -7.21 11.82
N SER A 490 18.27 -7.43 13.06
CA SER A 490 19.09 -7.76 14.25
C SER A 490 20.27 -6.79 14.49
N LEU A 491 20.14 -5.52 14.07
CA LEU A 491 21.16 -4.50 14.29
C LEU A 491 21.21 -4.14 15.78
N VAL A 492 22.39 -4.12 16.34
CA VAL A 492 22.68 -3.82 17.75
C VAL A 492 23.56 -2.58 17.84
N GLY A 493 23.37 -1.78 18.89
CA GLY A 493 24.17 -0.59 19.14
C GLY A 493 23.91 0.55 18.15
N SER A 494 22.73 0.58 17.54
CA SER A 494 22.31 1.61 16.59
C SER A 494 21.41 2.66 17.25
N LEU A 495 21.32 3.84 16.62
CA LEU A 495 20.36 4.88 16.96
C LEU A 495 19.17 4.83 16.01
N TYR A 496 17.98 4.57 16.51
CA TYR A 496 16.73 4.68 15.77
C TYR A 496 16.05 6.00 16.09
N VAL A 497 15.71 6.76 15.06
CA VAL A 497 14.94 8.00 15.18
C VAL A 497 13.61 7.81 14.48
N LEU A 498 12.50 7.87 15.22
CA LEU A 498 11.14 7.64 14.75
C LEU A 498 10.31 8.92 14.84
N ASP A 499 9.48 9.17 13.81
CA ASP A 499 8.57 10.30 13.73
C ASP A 499 7.13 9.83 13.94
N GLU A 500 6.57 10.13 15.11
CA GLU A 500 5.17 9.87 15.47
C GLU A 500 4.66 8.45 15.06
N PRO A 501 5.29 7.37 15.56
CA PRO A 501 4.95 6.01 15.12
C PRO A 501 3.56 5.53 15.57
N SER A 502 2.87 6.24 16.50
CA SER A 502 1.50 5.94 16.93
C SER A 502 0.42 6.43 15.99
N ILE A 503 0.77 7.17 14.93
CA ILE A 503 -0.21 7.77 14.02
C ILE A 503 -1.16 6.73 13.43
N GLY A 504 -2.48 7.04 13.49
CA GLY A 504 -3.55 6.19 12.97
C GLY A 504 -3.71 4.87 13.74
N LEU A 505 -3.10 4.75 14.91
CA LEU A 505 -3.27 3.60 15.79
C LEU A 505 -4.45 3.78 16.74
N HIS A 506 -5.20 2.70 16.90
CA HIS A 506 -6.14 2.58 18.00
C HIS A 506 -5.36 2.39 19.31
N PRO A 507 -5.82 2.87 20.49
CA PRO A 507 -5.11 2.68 21.77
C PRO A 507 -4.68 1.25 22.06
N ARG A 508 -5.47 0.25 21.68
CA ARG A 508 -5.09 -1.17 21.76
C ARG A 508 -3.82 -1.50 20.99
N ASP A 509 -3.67 -0.92 19.79
CA ASP A 509 -2.52 -1.22 18.92
C ASP A 509 -1.27 -0.42 19.35
N THR A 510 -1.45 0.73 20.05
CA THR A 510 -0.36 1.51 20.67
C THR A 510 0.38 0.66 21.71
N GLN A 511 -0.29 -0.17 22.50
CA GLN A 511 0.35 -1.07 23.47
C GLN A 511 1.28 -2.09 22.80
N ARG A 512 0.87 -2.62 21.64
CA ARG A 512 1.74 -3.51 20.83
C ARG A 512 2.97 -2.78 20.32
N LEU A 513 2.79 -1.56 19.83
CA LEU A 513 3.90 -0.73 19.38
C LEU A 513 4.90 -0.45 20.53
N ILE A 514 4.42 -0.12 21.72
CA ILE A 514 5.26 0.07 22.93
C ILE A 514 6.10 -1.19 23.22
N HIS A 515 5.47 -2.37 23.12
CA HIS A 515 6.19 -3.63 23.31
C HIS A 515 7.32 -3.80 22.29
N VAL A 516 7.06 -3.52 21.02
CA VAL A 516 8.05 -3.57 19.94
C VAL A 516 9.19 -2.58 20.15
N LEU A 517 8.89 -1.35 20.56
CA LEU A 517 9.92 -0.34 20.85
C LEU A 517 10.83 -0.78 22.01
N LYS A 518 10.25 -1.39 23.05
CA LYS A 518 11.01 -1.95 24.18
C LYS A 518 11.88 -3.13 23.76
N GLN A 519 11.36 -4.04 22.93
CA GLN A 519 12.17 -5.13 22.37
C GLN A 519 13.38 -4.58 21.58
N LEU A 520 13.15 -3.58 20.72
CA LEU A 520 14.25 -2.96 19.95
C LEU A 520 15.29 -2.29 20.85
N ARG A 521 14.87 -1.64 21.94
CA ARG A 521 15.74 -1.10 22.98
C ARG A 521 16.54 -2.21 23.68
N ASP A 522 15.86 -3.28 24.08
CA ASP A 522 16.46 -4.38 24.86
C ASP A 522 17.50 -5.18 24.05
N LEU A 523 17.48 -5.06 22.71
CA LEU A 523 18.56 -5.51 21.83
C LEU A 523 19.84 -4.65 21.94
N GLY A 524 19.88 -3.60 22.79
CA GLY A 524 21.02 -2.71 22.98
C GLY A 524 21.03 -1.52 22.02
N ASN A 525 19.88 -1.08 21.54
CA ASN A 525 19.74 0.10 20.68
C ASN A 525 19.26 1.33 21.46
N THR A 526 19.63 2.50 20.99
CA THR A 526 19.08 3.78 21.44
C THR A 526 17.90 4.15 20.57
N ILE A 527 16.74 4.43 21.17
CA ILE A 527 15.53 4.75 20.43
C ILE A 527 15.09 6.16 20.81
N VAL A 528 15.08 7.05 19.83
CA VAL A 528 14.59 8.42 19.96
C VAL A 528 13.29 8.54 19.17
N VAL A 529 12.20 8.87 19.85
CA VAL A 529 10.87 8.99 19.26
C VAL A 529 10.34 10.41 19.43
N VAL A 530 9.96 11.05 18.35
CA VAL A 530 9.16 12.27 18.40
C VAL A 530 7.72 11.86 18.57
N GLU A 531 7.07 12.19 19.69
CA GLU A 531 5.76 11.65 20.01
C GLU A 531 4.90 12.59 20.87
N HIS A 532 3.57 12.43 20.70
CA HIS A 532 2.54 13.15 21.44
C HIS A 532 1.59 12.22 22.21
N ASP A 533 1.63 10.91 21.96
CA ASP A 533 0.77 9.92 22.61
C ASP A 533 1.17 9.72 24.07
N ASP A 534 0.19 9.85 24.98
CA ASP A 534 0.41 9.76 26.42
C ASP A 534 0.91 8.39 26.89
N GLU A 535 0.46 7.31 26.25
CA GLU A 535 0.85 5.95 26.62
C GLU A 535 2.31 5.67 26.26
N ILE A 536 2.74 6.15 25.09
CA ILE A 536 4.14 6.03 24.66
C ILE A 536 5.04 6.92 25.54
N GLN A 537 4.59 8.14 25.88
CA GLN A 537 5.33 9.01 26.79
C GLN A 537 5.52 8.39 28.18
N LYS A 538 4.48 7.79 28.74
CA LYS A 538 4.54 7.06 30.02
C LYS A 538 5.44 5.82 29.98
N ALA A 539 5.57 5.19 28.81
CA ALA A 539 6.38 4.00 28.64
C ALA A 539 7.86 4.28 28.40
N ALA A 540 8.25 5.56 28.23
CA ALA A 540 9.61 6.00 27.98
C ALA A 540 10.51 5.82 29.22
N ASP A 541 11.81 5.66 28.96
CA ASP A 541 12.82 5.68 30.01
C ASP A 541 13.26 7.13 30.31
N TYR A 542 13.26 7.98 29.27
CA TYR A 542 13.69 9.38 29.36
C TYR A 542 12.84 10.26 28.42
N THR A 543 12.54 11.48 28.83
CA THR A 543 11.74 12.45 28.07
C THR A 543 12.46 13.79 27.96
N ILE A 544 12.45 14.37 26.76
CA ILE A 544 12.94 15.70 26.44
C ILE A 544 11.76 16.52 25.93
N GLU A 545 11.40 17.59 26.63
CA GLU A 545 10.31 18.48 26.22
C GLU A 545 10.89 19.76 25.64
N ILE A 546 10.48 20.04 24.37
CA ILE A 546 10.90 21.22 23.62
C ILE A 546 9.74 22.23 23.57
N GLY A 547 10.01 23.44 23.97
CA GLY A 547 8.98 24.49 24.06
C GLY A 547 9.56 25.87 24.32
N PRO A 548 8.85 26.72 25.11
CA PRO A 548 7.49 26.52 25.65
C PRO A 548 6.33 26.67 24.62
N LYS A 549 6.60 27.30 23.47
CA LYS A 549 5.61 27.60 22.43
C LYS A 549 6.15 27.20 21.06
N ALA A 550 5.34 27.47 20.01
CA ALA A 550 5.72 27.20 18.62
C ALA A 550 6.60 28.31 17.99
N GLY A 551 7.31 27.95 16.91
CA GLY A 551 8.10 28.88 16.07
C GLY A 551 9.19 29.61 16.87
N ARG A 552 9.31 30.94 16.69
CA ARG A 552 10.34 31.74 17.36
C ARG A 552 10.25 31.77 18.89
N HIS A 553 9.11 31.40 19.44
CA HIS A 553 8.87 31.34 20.90
C HIS A 553 9.10 29.93 21.47
N GLY A 554 9.40 28.96 20.59
CA GLY A 554 9.87 27.63 20.93
C GLY A 554 11.38 27.50 20.92
N GLY A 555 11.85 26.28 20.72
CA GLY A 555 13.27 25.96 20.50
C GLY A 555 14.13 25.91 21.76
N GLU A 556 13.51 25.84 22.94
CA GLU A 556 14.21 25.70 24.24
C GLU A 556 13.90 24.33 24.84
N VAL A 557 14.83 23.74 25.58
CA VAL A 557 14.57 22.55 26.39
C VAL A 557 13.87 23.01 27.68
N VAL A 558 12.59 22.65 27.79
CA VAL A 558 11.76 22.97 28.96
C VAL A 558 11.97 21.95 30.08
N TYR A 559 12.13 20.70 29.69
CA TYR A 559 12.34 19.58 30.60
C TYR A 559 13.23 18.51 29.96
N ALA A 560 14.08 17.88 30.74
CA ALA A 560 14.83 16.69 30.37
C ALA A 560 14.99 15.81 31.62
N GLY A 561 14.53 14.55 31.55
CA GLY A 561 14.55 13.65 32.70
C GLY A 561 13.56 12.47 32.55
N THR A 562 13.25 11.80 33.66
CA THR A 562 12.25 10.73 33.71
C THR A 562 10.87 11.24 33.34
N PRO A 563 10.00 10.43 32.68
CA PRO A 563 8.67 10.86 32.29
C PRO A 563 7.86 11.45 33.43
N LYS A 564 7.23 12.61 33.18
CA LYS A 564 6.29 13.20 34.11
C LYS A 564 4.92 12.61 33.90
N THR A 565 4.22 12.26 34.95
CA THR A 565 2.81 11.90 34.93
C THR A 565 1.96 13.15 35.05
N ASP A 566 1.95 13.99 34.00
CA ASP A 566 1.08 15.16 34.01
C ASP A 566 -0.38 14.72 33.81
N LYS A 567 -1.27 15.32 34.61
CA LYS A 567 -2.72 15.07 34.53
C LYS A 567 -3.27 15.85 33.34
N PHE A 568 -3.62 15.12 32.29
CA PHE A 568 -4.33 15.73 31.17
C PHE A 568 -5.84 15.73 31.44
N THR A 569 -6.50 16.86 31.24
CA THR A 569 -7.96 17.00 31.42
C THR A 569 -8.61 16.99 30.05
N TYR A 570 -9.44 15.99 29.77
CA TYR A 570 -10.24 15.92 28.55
C TYR A 570 -11.37 16.93 28.56
N ASN A 571 -11.61 17.60 27.44
CA ASN A 571 -12.70 18.55 27.30
C ASN A 571 -13.99 17.82 26.86
N ILE A 572 -14.75 17.33 27.82
CA ILE A 572 -16.01 16.62 27.59
C ILE A 572 -17.13 17.66 27.52
N PRO A 573 -17.93 17.71 26.42
CA PRO A 573 -19.08 18.61 26.32
C PRO A 573 -20.13 18.32 27.41
N ALA A 574 -20.70 19.37 27.99
CA ALA A 574 -21.72 19.23 29.01
C ALA A 574 -23.03 18.60 28.49
N TYR A 575 -23.28 18.66 27.21
CA TYR A 575 -24.44 18.06 26.52
C TYR A 575 -24.06 17.62 25.11
N ARG A 576 -24.76 16.62 24.58
CA ARG A 576 -24.63 16.17 23.21
C ARG A 576 -25.72 16.79 22.34
N ARG A 577 -25.37 17.16 21.09
CA ARG A 577 -26.38 17.65 20.13
C ARG A 577 -27.29 16.51 19.73
N VAL A 578 -28.62 16.79 19.74
CA VAL A 578 -29.61 15.84 19.23
C VAL A 578 -29.76 16.03 17.73
N TRP A 579 -29.92 14.92 17.02
CA TRP A 579 -30.09 14.90 15.57
C TRP A 579 -31.37 14.17 15.16
N ASN A 580 -32.02 14.62 14.09
CA ASN A 580 -33.20 14.00 13.51
C ASN A 580 -33.02 13.66 12.03
N ASN A 581 -32.07 14.33 11.37
CA ASN A 581 -31.76 14.16 9.97
C ASN A 581 -30.46 13.37 9.81
N TYR A 582 -30.44 12.49 8.82
CA TYR A 582 -29.28 11.65 8.54
C TYR A 582 -29.17 11.31 7.05
N ILE A 583 -27.95 10.91 6.63
CA ILE A 583 -27.68 10.22 5.37
C ILE A 583 -27.43 8.75 5.71
N GLU A 584 -28.01 7.84 4.94
CA GLU A 584 -27.86 6.40 5.15
C GLU A 584 -27.22 5.74 3.93
N ILE A 585 -26.16 4.98 4.16
CA ILE A 585 -25.61 4.00 3.22
C ILE A 585 -26.21 2.65 3.59
N GLN A 586 -26.76 1.95 2.60
CA GLN A 586 -27.29 0.59 2.77
C GLN A 586 -26.48 -0.39 1.91
N GLY A 587 -26.13 -1.54 2.48
CA GLY A 587 -25.51 -2.63 1.78
C GLY A 587 -24.07 -2.36 1.37
N ALA A 588 -23.26 -1.69 2.18
CA ALA A 588 -21.85 -1.47 1.88
C ALA A 588 -21.04 -2.77 1.99
N THR A 589 -20.37 -3.16 0.89
CA THR A 589 -19.61 -4.43 0.78
C THR A 589 -18.19 -4.22 0.24
N GLU A 590 -17.72 -2.97 0.14
CA GLU A 590 -16.38 -2.68 -0.37
C GLU A 590 -15.29 -3.20 0.56
N ASN A 591 -14.31 -3.90 0.00
CA ASN A 591 -13.20 -4.54 0.72
C ASN A 591 -13.70 -5.52 1.80
N ASN A 592 -13.37 -5.26 3.07
CA ASN A 592 -13.76 -6.11 4.20
C ASN A 592 -15.15 -5.81 4.79
N LEU A 593 -15.88 -4.82 4.28
CA LEU A 593 -17.20 -4.45 4.82
C LEU A 593 -18.24 -5.56 4.61
N LYS A 594 -19.01 -5.89 5.66
CA LYS A 594 -19.94 -7.01 5.71
C LYS A 594 -21.39 -6.55 5.54
N ASN A 595 -21.74 -6.03 4.35
CA ASN A 595 -23.10 -5.59 4.00
C ASN A 595 -23.68 -4.58 5.01
N LEU A 596 -22.91 -3.52 5.30
CA LEU A 596 -23.24 -2.56 6.34
C LEU A 596 -24.38 -1.63 5.94
N ASN A 597 -25.27 -1.39 6.91
CA ASN A 597 -26.23 -0.28 6.88
C ASN A 597 -25.82 0.74 7.94
N VAL A 598 -25.49 1.96 7.52
CA VAL A 598 -24.91 2.97 8.41
C VAL A 598 -25.61 4.30 8.22
N ARG A 599 -26.01 4.94 9.33
CA ARG A 599 -26.58 6.28 9.36
C ARG A 599 -25.55 7.31 9.80
N PHE A 600 -25.43 8.37 9.04
CA PHE A 600 -24.55 9.50 9.32
C PHE A 600 -25.42 10.71 9.70
N PRO A 601 -25.50 11.06 10.99
CA PRO A 601 -26.25 12.20 11.46
C PRO A 601 -25.80 13.53 10.85
N LEU A 602 -26.73 14.44 10.63
CA LEU A 602 -26.48 15.77 10.07
C LEU A 602 -26.46 16.84 11.16
N ASN A 603 -25.73 17.94 10.93
CA ASN A 603 -25.56 19.12 11.82
C ASN A 603 -24.96 18.79 13.19
N VAL A 604 -24.22 17.70 13.30
CA VAL A 604 -23.51 17.26 14.50
C VAL A 604 -22.08 16.81 14.16
N MET A 605 -21.31 16.54 15.20
CA MET A 605 -19.98 15.93 15.08
C MET A 605 -20.11 14.42 15.21
N THR A 606 -19.91 13.70 14.10
CA THR A 606 -19.87 12.23 14.10
C THR A 606 -18.44 11.75 13.99
N VAL A 607 -18.04 10.78 14.80
CA VAL A 607 -16.73 10.14 14.74
C VAL A 607 -16.87 8.68 14.30
N VAL A 608 -16.14 8.30 13.25
CA VAL A 608 -15.98 6.91 12.81
C VAL A 608 -14.68 6.39 13.39
N THR A 609 -14.75 5.42 14.27
CA THR A 609 -13.61 4.86 15.00
C THR A 609 -13.56 3.33 14.89
N GLY A 610 -12.63 2.69 15.58
CA GLY A 610 -12.44 1.24 15.61
C GLY A 610 -11.00 0.84 15.34
N VAL A 611 -10.66 -0.42 15.53
CA VAL A 611 -9.28 -0.93 15.40
C VAL A 611 -8.69 -0.71 14.01
N SER A 612 -7.35 -0.77 13.89
CA SER A 612 -6.67 -0.64 12.61
C SER A 612 -7.11 -1.75 11.65
N GLY A 613 -7.42 -1.37 10.38
CA GLY A 613 -7.91 -2.33 9.38
C GLY A 613 -9.39 -2.75 9.51
N SER A 614 -10.18 -2.18 10.43
CA SER A 614 -11.61 -2.53 10.62
C SER A 614 -12.55 -2.08 9.49
N GLY A 615 -12.08 -1.27 8.53
CA GLY A 615 -12.88 -0.85 7.37
C GLY A 615 -13.33 0.62 7.39
N LYS A 616 -12.86 1.46 8.33
CA LYS A 616 -13.21 2.89 8.42
C LYS A 616 -13.03 3.66 7.12
N SER A 617 -11.83 3.61 6.56
CA SER A 617 -11.51 4.28 5.29
C SER A 617 -12.26 3.66 4.11
N SER A 618 -12.57 2.36 4.13
CA SER A 618 -13.43 1.71 3.13
C SER A 618 -14.83 2.31 3.17
N LEU A 619 -15.43 2.42 4.35
CA LEU A 619 -16.77 2.98 4.53
C LEU A 619 -16.84 4.45 4.13
N VAL A 620 -15.93 5.27 4.66
CA VAL A 620 -16.03 6.73 4.51
C VAL A 620 -15.39 7.23 3.21
N SER A 621 -14.12 6.86 2.95
CA SER A 621 -13.34 7.41 1.83
C SER A 621 -13.62 6.69 0.51
N LYS A 622 -14.00 5.39 0.54
CA LYS A 622 -14.25 4.62 -0.68
C LYS A 622 -15.73 4.51 -1.04
N VAL A 623 -16.64 4.51 -0.06
CA VAL A 623 -18.09 4.38 -0.31
C VAL A 623 -18.79 5.73 -0.14
N LEU A 624 -18.84 6.30 1.07
CA LEU A 624 -19.67 7.48 1.38
C LEU A 624 -19.27 8.71 0.57
N TYR A 625 -17.99 9.10 0.63
CA TYR A 625 -17.52 10.33 -0.03
C TYR A 625 -17.71 10.31 -1.56
N PRO A 626 -17.27 9.27 -2.29
CA PRO A 626 -17.46 9.23 -3.73
C PRO A 626 -18.94 9.13 -4.14
N ALA A 627 -19.77 8.42 -3.35
CA ALA A 627 -21.21 8.34 -3.60
C ALA A 627 -21.87 9.72 -3.50
N LEU A 628 -21.59 10.45 -2.44
CA LEU A 628 -22.13 11.80 -2.25
C LEU A 628 -21.59 12.80 -3.27
N LYS A 629 -20.28 12.76 -3.56
CA LYS A 629 -19.67 13.67 -4.56
C LYS A 629 -20.30 13.51 -5.93
N LYS A 630 -20.57 12.27 -6.36
CA LYS A 630 -21.26 11.98 -7.61
C LYS A 630 -22.73 12.38 -7.55
N HIS A 631 -23.41 12.19 -6.41
CA HIS A 631 -24.81 12.59 -6.23
C HIS A 631 -24.98 14.10 -6.43
N TYR A 632 -24.06 14.92 -5.93
CA TYR A 632 -24.08 16.38 -6.11
C TYR A 632 -23.40 16.85 -7.41
N GLY A 633 -23.18 15.98 -8.40
CA GLY A 633 -22.66 16.32 -9.73
C GLY A 633 -21.16 16.60 -9.78
N GLY A 634 -20.40 16.32 -8.71
CA GLY A 634 -18.95 16.46 -8.67
C GLY A 634 -18.25 15.27 -9.33
N VAL A 635 -16.98 15.47 -9.68
CA VAL A 635 -16.09 14.40 -10.14
C VAL A 635 -15.47 13.71 -8.92
N ALA A 636 -15.62 12.41 -8.85
CA ALA A 636 -14.98 11.57 -7.83
C ALA A 636 -14.41 10.30 -8.47
N ASP A 637 -13.46 9.70 -7.77
CA ASP A 637 -12.90 8.39 -8.11
C ASP A 637 -13.97 7.29 -8.11
N ARG A 638 -13.54 6.06 -8.34
CA ARG A 638 -14.41 4.87 -8.21
C ARG A 638 -15.19 4.93 -6.89
N THR A 639 -16.49 4.67 -6.95
CA THR A 639 -17.30 4.43 -5.76
C THR A 639 -17.22 2.96 -5.40
N GLY A 640 -16.93 2.65 -4.14
CA GLY A 640 -16.96 1.29 -3.62
C GLY A 640 -18.35 0.65 -3.71
N ASP A 641 -18.43 -0.64 -3.51
CA ASP A 641 -19.66 -1.41 -3.66
C ASP A 641 -20.62 -1.16 -2.49
N PHE A 642 -21.85 -0.72 -2.82
CA PHE A 642 -22.93 -0.49 -1.87
C PHE A 642 -24.30 -0.61 -2.57
N GLY A 643 -25.37 -0.81 -1.80
CA GLY A 643 -26.73 -0.97 -2.32
C GLY A 643 -27.39 0.34 -2.69
N SER A 644 -27.67 1.20 -1.70
CA SER A 644 -28.38 2.45 -1.93
C SER A 644 -27.94 3.56 -0.97
N LEU A 645 -28.08 4.81 -1.44
CA LEU A 645 -27.90 6.03 -0.67
C LEU A 645 -29.27 6.65 -0.39
N ARG A 646 -29.60 6.86 0.89
CA ARG A 646 -30.93 7.33 1.33
C ARG A 646 -30.82 8.43 2.38
N GLY A 647 -31.97 8.96 2.80
CA GLY A 647 -32.08 9.94 3.88
C GLY A 647 -32.25 11.37 3.39
N SER A 648 -31.80 12.31 4.21
CA SER A 648 -32.04 13.76 4.03
C SER A 648 -31.00 14.41 3.10
N LEU A 649 -30.76 13.83 1.92
CA LEU A 649 -29.74 14.26 0.94
C LEU A 649 -29.94 15.72 0.49
N GLN A 650 -31.18 16.20 0.43
CA GLN A 650 -31.52 17.57 0.03
C GLN A 650 -31.06 18.65 1.03
N LEU A 651 -30.70 18.26 2.26
CA LEU A 651 -30.21 19.21 3.27
C LEU A 651 -28.73 19.54 3.15
N ILE A 652 -28.01 18.82 2.29
CA ILE A 652 -26.60 19.05 1.98
C ILE A 652 -26.48 19.39 0.51
N HIS A 653 -25.59 20.32 0.17
CA HIS A 653 -25.36 20.76 -1.21
C HIS A 653 -23.97 20.41 -1.71
N ASN A 654 -23.03 20.11 -0.80
CA ASN A 654 -21.67 19.77 -1.15
C ASN A 654 -21.06 18.80 -0.12
N VAL A 655 -20.03 18.07 -0.54
CA VAL A 655 -19.22 17.24 0.34
C VAL A 655 -17.73 17.53 0.07
N GLU A 656 -16.97 17.77 1.15
CA GLU A 656 -15.54 18.05 1.09
C GLU A 656 -14.78 17.06 1.95
N PHE A 657 -13.71 16.48 1.35
CA PHE A 657 -12.83 15.54 2.02
C PHE A 657 -11.49 16.21 2.33
N VAL A 658 -11.15 16.27 3.62
CA VAL A 658 -9.95 16.93 4.13
C VAL A 658 -8.98 15.85 4.61
N ASP A 659 -8.07 15.48 3.72
CA ASP A 659 -7.03 14.50 3.95
C ASP A 659 -5.67 15.15 4.31
N GLN A 660 -4.69 14.33 4.66
CA GLN A 660 -3.32 14.72 5.00
C GLN A 660 -2.45 15.05 3.76
N ASN A 661 -3.01 14.93 2.55
CA ASN A 661 -2.26 15.23 1.34
C ASN A 661 -1.81 16.71 1.32
N PRO A 662 -0.63 17.01 0.77
CA PRO A 662 -0.16 18.38 0.61
C PRO A 662 -1.20 19.26 -0.09
N LEU A 663 -1.20 20.57 0.21
CA LEU A 663 -2.15 21.54 -0.35
C LEU A 663 -2.20 21.50 -1.88
N THR A 664 -1.06 21.30 -2.51
CA THR A 664 -0.90 21.05 -3.95
C THR A 664 0.43 20.33 -4.20
N LYS A 665 0.58 19.74 -5.38
CA LYS A 665 1.86 19.13 -5.81
C LYS A 665 2.90 20.21 -6.22
N SER A 666 2.50 21.47 -6.29
CA SER A 666 3.37 22.57 -6.70
C SER A 666 4.10 23.19 -5.51
N SER A 667 5.41 23.34 -5.60
CA SER A 667 6.25 24.09 -4.65
C SER A 667 5.86 25.59 -4.51
N ARG A 668 5.08 26.09 -5.47
CA ARG A 668 4.61 27.49 -5.54
C ARG A 668 3.33 27.76 -4.77
N SER A 669 2.66 26.73 -4.24
CA SER A 669 1.51 26.91 -3.37
C SER A 669 1.98 27.16 -1.94
N ASN A 670 1.38 28.13 -1.28
CA ASN A 670 1.66 28.47 0.10
C ASN A 670 0.38 28.91 0.84
N PRO A 671 0.38 29.01 2.17
CA PRO A 671 -0.82 29.33 2.94
C PRO A 671 -1.50 30.65 2.50
N VAL A 672 -0.71 31.70 2.23
CA VAL A 672 -1.27 33.01 1.87
C VAL A 672 -1.95 33.03 0.49
N THR A 673 -1.47 32.23 -0.46
CA THR A 673 -2.14 32.08 -1.76
C THR A 673 -3.37 31.20 -1.68
N TYR A 674 -3.34 30.16 -0.84
CA TYR A 674 -4.46 29.24 -0.66
C TYR A 674 -5.70 29.96 -0.08
N LEU A 675 -5.50 30.84 0.89
CA LEU A 675 -6.59 31.67 1.46
C LEU A 675 -6.91 32.92 0.62
N LYS A 676 -6.28 33.09 -0.54
CA LYS A 676 -6.44 34.28 -1.41
C LYS A 676 -6.11 35.62 -0.72
N ALA A 677 -5.39 35.61 0.39
CA ALA A 677 -4.93 36.83 1.06
C ALA A 677 -3.80 37.51 0.25
N PHE A 678 -3.02 36.72 -0.50
CA PHE A 678 -1.95 37.23 -1.34
C PHE A 678 -2.43 38.17 -2.47
N ASP A 679 -3.66 37.96 -2.96
CA ASP A 679 -4.24 38.81 -3.99
C ASP A 679 -4.44 40.25 -3.49
N GLU A 680 -4.87 40.40 -2.23
CA GLU A 680 -5.03 41.70 -1.61
C GLU A 680 -3.67 42.33 -1.27
N ILE A 681 -2.70 41.54 -0.81
CA ILE A 681 -1.33 42.01 -0.56
C ILE A 681 -0.69 42.53 -1.85
N ARG A 682 -0.82 41.82 -2.97
CA ARG A 682 -0.30 42.25 -4.28
C ARG A 682 -0.92 43.57 -4.78
N LYS A 683 -2.23 43.76 -4.54
CA LYS A 683 -2.90 45.02 -4.85
C LYS A 683 -2.33 46.16 -4.02
N LEU A 684 -2.14 45.97 -2.72
CA LEU A 684 -1.56 46.97 -1.81
C LEU A 684 -0.18 47.39 -2.26
N TYR A 685 0.67 46.47 -2.71
CA TYR A 685 2.00 46.81 -3.25
C TYR A 685 1.94 47.49 -4.61
N ALA A 686 0.98 47.17 -5.47
CA ALA A 686 0.77 47.84 -6.74
C ALA A 686 0.29 49.30 -6.56
N GLU A 687 -0.34 49.61 -5.46
CA GLU A 687 -0.82 50.97 -5.13
C GLU A 687 0.27 51.89 -4.56
N GLN A 688 1.44 51.36 -4.21
CA GLN A 688 2.56 52.16 -3.70
C GLN A 688 3.10 53.14 -4.76
N GLN A 689 3.61 54.29 -4.29
CA GLN A 689 4.07 55.39 -5.18
C GLN A 689 5.14 54.91 -6.17
N LEU A 690 6.13 54.15 -5.72
CA LEU A 690 7.19 53.61 -6.58
C LEU A 690 6.64 52.64 -7.63
N SER A 691 5.68 51.79 -7.26
CA SER A 691 5.00 50.89 -8.20
C SER A 691 4.27 51.63 -9.31
N LYS A 692 3.57 52.70 -8.97
CA LYS A 692 2.86 53.56 -9.93
C LYS A 692 3.86 54.25 -10.89
N GLN A 693 5.00 54.67 -10.39
CA GLN A 693 6.06 55.30 -11.21
C GLN A 693 6.70 54.31 -12.18
N LEU A 694 6.90 53.06 -11.76
CA LEU A 694 7.50 52.02 -12.58
C LEU A 694 6.47 51.25 -13.44
N GLY A 695 5.17 51.57 -13.31
CA GLY A 695 4.11 50.89 -14.03
C GLY A 695 3.86 49.46 -13.60
N PHE A 696 4.20 49.12 -12.35
CA PHE A 696 4.01 47.77 -11.80
C PHE A 696 2.55 47.53 -11.44
N THR A 697 1.97 46.47 -12.01
CA THR A 697 0.62 45.99 -11.69
C THR A 697 0.70 44.92 -10.62
N ALA A 698 -0.44 44.53 -10.06
CA ALA A 698 -0.50 43.44 -9.06
C ALA A 698 0.10 42.09 -9.56
N SER A 699 0.17 41.88 -10.88
CA SER A 699 0.81 40.70 -11.48
C SER A 699 2.34 40.68 -11.31
N TYR A 700 2.98 41.85 -11.23
CA TYR A 700 4.43 41.97 -11.02
C TYR A 700 4.86 41.44 -9.63
N PHE A 701 3.97 41.55 -8.66
CA PHE A 701 4.19 41.05 -7.30
C PHE A 701 3.82 39.57 -7.14
N SER A 702 3.57 38.86 -8.25
CA SER A 702 3.33 37.39 -8.25
C SER A 702 4.62 36.65 -8.53
N PHE A 703 4.98 35.70 -7.69
CA PHE A 703 6.09 34.79 -7.95
C PHE A 703 5.69 33.64 -8.92
N ASN A 704 4.39 33.53 -9.30
CA ASN A 704 3.88 32.50 -10.22
C ASN A 704 3.87 32.95 -11.69
N THR A 705 3.79 34.25 -11.93
CA THR A 705 3.70 34.83 -13.30
C THR A 705 4.99 35.51 -13.70
N PRO A 706 5.37 35.48 -14.99
CA PRO A 706 6.50 36.26 -15.51
C PRO A 706 6.33 37.76 -15.27
N GLY A 707 7.40 38.50 -15.12
CA GLY A 707 7.44 39.95 -14.90
C GLY A 707 8.36 40.29 -13.74
N GLY A 708 7.86 40.26 -12.51
CA GLY A 708 8.64 40.60 -11.32
C GLY A 708 9.33 39.44 -10.62
N ARG A 709 9.05 38.22 -10.97
CA ARG A 709 9.71 37.05 -10.39
C ARG A 709 11.14 36.88 -10.87
N CYS A 710 11.98 36.23 -10.09
CA CYS A 710 13.28 35.74 -10.55
C CYS A 710 13.10 34.68 -11.64
N GLU A 711 13.63 34.90 -12.84
CA GLU A 711 13.46 33.96 -13.95
C GLU A 711 14.38 32.73 -13.84
N ALA A 712 15.51 32.82 -13.14
CA ALA A 712 16.42 31.69 -12.93
C ALA A 712 15.78 30.57 -12.13
N CYS A 713 15.10 30.87 -11.00
CA CYS A 713 14.34 29.90 -10.20
C CYS A 713 12.84 29.94 -10.49
N GLN A 714 12.39 30.75 -11.45
CA GLN A 714 10.98 30.95 -11.81
C GLN A 714 10.06 31.27 -10.61
N GLY A 715 10.61 31.98 -9.61
CA GLY A 715 9.88 32.39 -8.40
C GLY A 715 9.86 31.35 -7.27
N GLU A 716 10.57 30.24 -7.39
CA GLU A 716 10.64 29.24 -6.31
C GLU A 716 11.59 29.63 -5.17
N GLY A 717 12.61 30.45 -5.46
CA GLY A 717 13.68 30.81 -4.53
C GLY A 717 14.77 29.75 -4.45
N THR A 718 14.49 28.53 -4.89
CA THR A 718 15.39 27.38 -4.89
C THR A 718 15.45 26.74 -6.26
N ILE A 719 16.49 25.97 -6.53
CA ILE A 719 16.68 25.16 -7.73
C ILE A 719 16.76 23.70 -7.27
N THR A 720 15.83 22.87 -7.76
CA THR A 720 15.82 21.45 -7.45
C THR A 720 16.53 20.68 -8.55
N ILE A 721 17.54 19.90 -8.18
CA ILE A 721 18.25 18.96 -9.05
C ILE A 721 17.66 17.59 -8.80
N GLU A 722 16.94 17.07 -9.79
CA GLU A 722 16.36 15.72 -9.72
C GLU A 722 17.46 14.65 -9.90
N MET A 723 17.56 13.75 -8.96
CA MET A 723 18.50 12.63 -8.98
C MET A 723 17.74 11.34 -9.25
N GLN A 724 18.13 10.60 -10.30
CA GLN A 724 17.40 9.38 -10.73
C GLN A 724 17.34 8.27 -9.67
N PHE A 725 18.33 8.21 -8.77
CA PHE A 725 18.47 7.10 -7.80
C PHE A 725 18.61 7.57 -6.34
N MET A 726 18.51 8.88 -6.06
CA MET A 726 18.70 9.45 -4.74
C MET A 726 17.67 10.57 -4.48
N ALA A 727 17.61 11.06 -3.24
CA ALA A 727 16.79 12.24 -2.90
C ALA A 727 17.23 13.46 -3.71
N ASN A 728 16.26 14.26 -4.18
CA ASN A 728 16.53 15.48 -4.93
C ASN A 728 17.34 16.46 -4.08
N ILE A 729 18.31 17.11 -4.70
CA ILE A 729 19.11 18.18 -4.07
C ILE A 729 18.41 19.49 -4.30
N VAL A 730 18.11 20.24 -3.23
CA VAL A 730 17.52 21.57 -3.28
C VAL A 730 18.59 22.60 -2.92
N LEU A 731 18.91 23.47 -3.86
CA LEU A 731 19.91 24.54 -3.70
C LEU A 731 19.21 25.89 -3.67
N GLU A 732 19.73 26.82 -2.90
CA GLU A 732 19.30 28.21 -2.95
C GLU A 732 19.63 28.83 -4.31
N CYS A 733 18.74 29.62 -4.88
CA CYS A 733 18.95 30.27 -6.16
C CYS A 733 20.03 31.36 -6.05
N GLU A 734 21.13 31.19 -6.74
CA GLU A 734 22.26 32.13 -6.72
C GLU A 734 21.89 33.55 -7.22
N HIS A 735 20.87 33.71 -8.09
CA HIS A 735 20.45 34.99 -8.64
C HIS A 735 19.60 35.81 -7.69
N CYS A 736 18.70 35.22 -6.96
CA CYS A 736 17.79 35.93 -6.07
C CYS A 736 18.08 35.69 -4.59
N HIS A 737 19.04 34.84 -4.26
CA HIS A 737 19.40 34.48 -2.89
C HIS A 737 18.15 34.15 -2.05
N GLY A 738 17.34 33.21 -2.54
CA GLY A 738 16.12 32.78 -1.92
C GLY A 738 14.93 33.74 -1.99
N LYS A 739 15.11 34.98 -2.41
CA LYS A 739 14.09 36.05 -2.32
C LYS A 739 12.97 35.98 -3.37
N ARG A 740 13.04 35.07 -4.34
CA ARG A 740 11.99 34.79 -5.35
C ARG A 740 11.72 35.86 -6.38
N TYR A 741 12.07 37.12 -6.13
CA TYR A 741 11.77 38.28 -6.96
C TYR A 741 13.02 38.93 -7.53
N LYS A 742 12.82 39.79 -8.58
CA LYS A 742 13.82 40.71 -9.06
C LYS A 742 14.03 41.85 -8.05
N GLN A 743 15.21 42.50 -8.11
CA GLN A 743 15.55 43.55 -7.17
C GLN A 743 14.58 44.74 -7.25
N ASP A 744 14.18 45.15 -8.46
CA ASP A 744 13.26 46.28 -8.68
C ASP A 744 11.91 46.11 -7.96
N VAL A 745 11.43 44.84 -7.83
CA VAL A 745 10.20 44.52 -7.08
C VAL A 745 10.44 44.61 -5.59
N LEU A 746 11.63 44.20 -5.13
CA LEU A 746 12.01 44.23 -3.70
C LEU A 746 12.25 45.67 -3.22
N ASP A 747 12.53 46.64 -4.11
CA ASP A 747 12.72 48.03 -3.78
C ASP A 747 11.40 48.75 -3.43
N VAL A 748 10.26 48.15 -3.80
CA VAL A 748 8.93 48.63 -3.41
C VAL A 748 8.64 48.25 -1.95
N LEU A 749 8.47 49.29 -1.12
CA LEU A 749 8.24 49.13 0.31
C LEU A 749 6.84 49.57 0.70
N TYR A 750 6.20 48.81 1.57
CA TYR A 750 5.02 49.19 2.32
C TYR A 750 5.37 49.17 3.82
N ARG A 751 5.31 50.37 4.45
CA ARG A 751 5.69 50.55 5.86
C ARG A 751 7.09 49.96 6.19
N GLY A 752 8.04 50.17 5.28
CA GLY A 752 9.44 49.74 5.41
C GLY A 752 9.68 48.21 5.18
N LYS A 753 8.67 47.48 4.67
CA LYS A 753 8.79 46.06 4.34
C LYS A 753 8.53 45.80 2.88
N ASN A 754 9.37 45.02 2.20
CA ASN A 754 9.15 44.59 0.84
C ASN A 754 8.26 43.35 0.80
N ILE A 755 7.84 42.89 -0.38
CA ILE A 755 6.92 41.76 -0.54
C ILE A 755 7.50 40.43 -0.04
N TYR A 756 8.83 40.26 -0.13
CA TYR A 756 9.51 39.07 0.42
C TYR A 756 9.53 39.10 1.94
N ASP A 757 9.77 40.27 2.57
CA ASP A 757 9.71 40.37 4.04
C ASP A 757 8.33 40.02 4.57
N ILE A 758 7.25 40.35 3.83
CA ILE A 758 5.87 39.92 4.19
C ILE A 758 5.70 38.41 4.08
N LEU A 759 6.24 37.76 3.02
CA LEU A 759 6.16 36.31 2.87
C LEU A 759 6.95 35.58 3.97
N GLU A 760 8.00 36.17 4.50
CA GLU A 760 8.80 35.64 5.62
C GLU A 760 8.16 35.87 7.00
N MET A 761 7.14 36.73 7.10
CA MET A 761 6.39 36.89 8.33
C MET A 761 5.58 35.65 8.66
N THR A 762 5.48 35.30 9.94
CA THR A 762 4.49 34.36 10.42
C THR A 762 3.08 34.94 10.29
N VAL A 763 2.06 34.09 10.24
CA VAL A 763 0.66 34.54 10.20
C VAL A 763 0.34 35.51 11.33
N ASN A 764 0.80 35.22 12.55
CA ASN A 764 0.57 36.12 13.71
C ASN A 764 1.23 37.48 13.51
N GLN A 765 2.47 37.54 13.02
CA GLN A 765 3.19 38.79 12.73
C GLN A 765 2.50 39.58 11.63
N ALA A 766 2.03 38.88 10.58
CA ALA A 766 1.32 39.56 9.49
C ALA A 766 -0.02 40.12 9.94
N ILE A 767 -0.78 39.41 10.78
CA ILE A 767 -2.03 39.92 11.35
C ILE A 767 -1.74 41.17 12.18
N GLU A 768 -0.72 41.14 13.04
CA GLU A 768 -0.31 42.30 13.85
C GLU A 768 0.07 43.50 12.95
N PHE A 769 0.95 43.26 11.97
CA PHE A 769 1.45 44.28 11.03
C PHE A 769 0.33 44.95 10.23
N PHE A 770 -0.62 44.15 9.68
CA PHE A 770 -1.71 44.69 8.86
C PHE A 770 -2.88 45.23 9.71
N SER A 771 -3.02 44.81 10.97
CA SER A 771 -4.11 45.32 11.86
C SER A 771 -3.95 46.79 12.22
N GLU A 772 -2.73 47.35 12.11
CA GLU A 772 -2.44 48.76 12.37
C GLU A 772 -2.96 49.68 11.24
N ASP A 773 -3.36 49.13 10.10
CA ASP A 773 -3.88 49.90 8.96
C ASP A 773 -5.34 49.49 8.68
N PRO A 774 -6.31 50.44 8.79
CA PRO A 774 -7.71 50.20 8.52
C PRO A 774 -8.01 49.69 7.10
N ASP A 775 -7.18 50.08 6.10
CA ASP A 775 -7.37 49.66 4.71
C ASP A 775 -7.01 48.18 4.49
N CYS A 776 -6.24 47.57 5.39
CA CYS A 776 -5.82 46.19 5.34
C CYS A 776 -6.78 45.17 6.00
N LYS A 777 -8.01 45.62 6.39
CA LYS A 777 -9.00 44.75 7.05
C LYS A 777 -9.29 43.44 6.30
N LYS A 778 -9.32 43.48 4.96
CA LYS A 778 -9.54 42.29 4.13
C LYS A 778 -8.41 41.28 4.24
N ILE A 779 -7.16 41.76 4.33
CA ILE A 779 -5.98 40.91 4.50
C ILE A 779 -6.09 40.20 5.86
N VAL A 780 -6.36 40.98 6.91
CA VAL A 780 -6.50 40.44 8.28
C VAL A 780 -7.62 39.42 8.38
N SER A 781 -8.82 39.72 7.81
CA SER A 781 -9.96 38.80 7.84
C SER A 781 -9.68 37.46 7.15
N ARG A 782 -8.88 37.47 6.07
CA ARG A 782 -8.47 36.25 5.38
C ARG A 782 -7.37 35.45 6.11
N LEU A 783 -6.51 36.11 6.89
CA LEU A 783 -5.43 35.46 7.65
C LEU A 783 -5.90 34.96 9.01
N ARG A 784 -6.90 35.57 9.65
CA ARG A 784 -7.39 35.22 10.99
C ARG A 784 -7.80 33.76 11.11
N PRO A 785 -8.48 33.11 10.14
CA PRO A 785 -8.80 31.69 10.21
C PRO A 785 -7.58 30.76 10.40
N LEU A 786 -6.38 31.14 9.90
CA LEU A 786 -5.16 30.39 10.15
C LEU A 786 -4.72 30.45 11.63
N GLN A 787 -4.96 31.60 12.29
CA GLN A 787 -4.72 31.76 13.71
C GLN A 787 -5.75 30.96 14.52
N ASP A 788 -7.02 30.99 14.10
CA ASP A 788 -8.14 30.30 14.78
C ASP A 788 -7.98 28.77 14.77
N VAL A 789 -7.32 28.20 13.76
CA VAL A 789 -6.99 26.77 13.67
C VAL A 789 -5.61 26.41 14.29
N GLY A 790 -4.94 27.35 14.95
CA GLY A 790 -3.70 27.11 15.71
C GLY A 790 -2.41 27.04 14.90
N ILE A 791 -2.40 27.53 13.64
CA ILE A 791 -1.19 27.55 12.79
C ILE A 791 -0.65 28.98 12.57
N GLY A 792 -0.85 29.85 13.52
CA GLY A 792 -0.37 31.23 13.46
C GLY A 792 1.16 31.39 13.41
N TYR A 793 1.90 30.32 13.68
CA TYR A 793 3.36 30.27 13.68
C TYR A 793 4.00 30.03 12.31
N ILE A 794 3.24 29.50 11.32
CA ILE A 794 3.77 29.23 9.96
C ILE A 794 4.03 30.53 9.21
N LYS A 795 5.03 30.53 8.31
CA LYS A 795 5.32 31.67 7.46
C LYS A 795 4.29 31.78 6.34
N LEU A 796 3.90 33.00 5.95
CA LEU A 796 2.96 33.23 4.85
C LEU A 796 3.43 32.62 3.53
N GLY A 797 4.73 32.72 3.23
CA GLY A 797 5.37 32.22 2.03
C GLY A 797 5.90 30.79 2.12
N GLN A 798 5.65 30.04 3.22
CA GLN A 798 6.10 28.68 3.37
C GLN A 798 5.53 27.78 2.27
N ALA A 799 6.37 27.02 1.58
CA ALA A 799 5.93 26.14 0.51
C ALA A 799 4.96 25.07 1.05
N GLY A 800 3.84 24.85 0.36
CA GLY A 800 2.84 23.87 0.76
C GLY A 800 3.37 22.42 0.86
N SER A 801 4.44 22.11 0.12
CA SER A 801 5.14 20.83 0.18
C SER A 801 6.00 20.62 1.43
N THR A 802 6.33 21.68 2.17
CA THR A 802 7.11 21.63 3.42
C THR A 802 6.24 21.62 4.66
N LEU A 803 4.92 21.77 4.52
CA LEU A 803 3.97 21.63 5.61
C LEU A 803 3.80 20.17 6.00
N SER A 804 3.66 19.91 7.29
CA SER A 804 3.25 18.59 7.76
C SER A 804 1.82 18.25 7.30
N GLY A 805 1.44 16.97 7.32
CA GLY A 805 0.09 16.53 6.97
C GLY A 805 -0.98 17.26 7.78
N GLY A 806 -0.81 17.37 9.08
CA GLY A 806 -1.73 18.08 9.97
C GLY A 806 -1.77 19.59 9.74
N GLU A 807 -0.64 20.25 9.44
CA GLU A 807 -0.61 21.66 9.05
C GLU A 807 -1.38 21.89 7.75
N SER A 808 -1.17 21.03 6.74
CA SER A 808 -1.90 21.09 5.46
C SER A 808 -3.42 20.96 5.65
N GLN A 809 -3.88 20.02 6.49
CA GLN A 809 -5.29 19.89 6.85
C GLN A 809 -5.85 21.14 7.52
N ARG A 810 -5.11 21.73 8.46
CA ARG A 810 -5.54 22.94 9.16
C ARG A 810 -5.59 24.15 8.23
N VAL A 811 -4.69 24.28 7.24
CA VAL A 811 -4.81 25.31 6.18
C VAL A 811 -6.07 25.10 5.35
N LYS A 812 -6.40 23.84 4.98
CA LYS A 812 -7.65 23.52 4.29
C LYS A 812 -8.88 23.91 5.14
N LEU A 813 -8.89 23.55 6.42
CA LEU A 813 -9.95 23.92 7.37
C LEU A 813 -10.10 25.43 7.48
N ALA A 814 -8.99 26.16 7.62
CA ALA A 814 -9.00 27.63 7.67
C ALA A 814 -9.64 28.25 6.42
N SER A 815 -9.43 27.66 5.25
CA SER A 815 -10.01 28.16 3.99
C SER A 815 -11.55 28.03 3.96
N PHE A 816 -12.10 26.99 4.59
CA PHE A 816 -13.54 26.83 4.71
C PHE A 816 -14.12 27.79 5.74
N LEU A 817 -13.44 28.00 6.85
CA LEU A 817 -13.84 28.99 7.87
C LEU A 817 -13.80 30.44 7.34
N ALA A 818 -12.96 30.72 6.35
CA ALA A 818 -12.90 32.03 5.70
C ALA A 818 -14.10 32.33 4.77
N GLN A 819 -14.95 31.35 4.44
CA GLN A 819 -16.12 31.50 3.57
C GLN A 819 -17.36 31.83 4.42
N GLU A 820 -17.86 33.07 4.31
CA GLU A 820 -18.99 33.55 5.13
C GLU A 820 -20.36 33.01 4.70
N ASN A 821 -20.55 32.67 3.41
CA ASN A 821 -21.84 32.25 2.83
C ASN A 821 -21.75 30.88 2.15
N ALA A 822 -21.16 29.89 2.81
CA ALA A 822 -21.10 28.55 2.25
C ALA A 822 -22.45 27.84 2.43
N SER A 823 -22.93 27.16 1.37
CA SER A 823 -24.10 26.26 1.45
C SER A 823 -23.83 25.12 2.43
N PRO A 824 -24.87 24.52 3.05
CA PRO A 824 -24.71 23.38 3.95
C PRO A 824 -23.85 22.28 3.30
N THR A 825 -22.75 21.95 3.96
CA THR A 825 -21.69 21.05 3.45
C THR A 825 -21.40 19.96 4.49
N LEU A 826 -21.21 18.74 4.03
CA LEU A 826 -20.62 17.67 4.84
C LEU A 826 -19.09 17.74 4.72
N PHE A 827 -18.43 18.05 5.82
CA PHE A 827 -16.97 18.00 5.93
C PHE A 827 -16.55 16.66 6.50
N ILE A 828 -15.68 15.97 5.78
CA ILE A 828 -15.09 14.68 6.18
C ILE A 828 -13.61 14.91 6.47
N PHE A 829 -13.17 14.66 7.70
CA PHE A 829 -11.77 14.76 8.11
C PHE A 829 -11.18 13.37 8.36
N ASP A 830 -10.00 13.14 7.81
CA ASP A 830 -9.27 11.89 7.97
C ASP A 830 -8.07 12.10 8.89
N GLU A 831 -8.15 11.55 10.11
CA GLU A 831 -7.15 11.65 11.18
C GLU A 831 -6.60 13.07 11.41
N PRO A 832 -7.45 14.06 11.70
CA PRO A 832 -7.03 15.46 11.77
C PRO A 832 -6.18 15.82 13.00
N THR A 833 -6.02 14.92 13.98
CA THR A 833 -5.18 15.15 15.17
C THR A 833 -3.75 14.69 15.00
N THR A 834 -3.40 14.17 13.82
CA THR A 834 -2.04 13.72 13.49
C THR A 834 -1.01 14.83 13.76
N GLY A 835 0.01 14.52 14.56
CA GLY A 835 1.08 15.46 14.90
C GLY A 835 0.68 16.61 15.83
N LEU A 836 -0.48 16.50 16.49
CA LEU A 836 -0.99 17.54 17.37
C LEU A 836 -0.77 17.22 18.85
N HIS A 837 -0.24 18.21 19.55
CA HIS A 837 -0.26 18.22 21.00
C HIS A 837 -1.71 18.43 21.50
N HIS A 838 -2.04 17.95 22.69
CA HIS A 838 -3.39 18.06 23.30
C HIS A 838 -3.99 19.47 23.28
N HIS A 839 -3.16 20.49 23.51
CA HIS A 839 -3.59 21.89 23.41
C HIS A 839 -4.09 22.22 21.99
N ASP A 840 -3.39 21.76 20.96
CA ASP A 840 -3.74 22.01 19.56
C ASP A 840 -5.01 21.26 19.15
N VAL A 841 -5.24 20.06 19.72
CA VAL A 841 -6.51 19.30 19.55
C VAL A 841 -7.71 20.10 20.05
N THR A 842 -7.57 20.77 21.21
CA THR A 842 -8.63 21.62 21.74
C THR A 842 -8.96 22.80 20.81
N VAL A 843 -7.94 23.41 20.20
CA VAL A 843 -8.14 24.49 19.21
C VAL A 843 -8.83 23.96 17.95
N LEU A 844 -8.42 22.80 17.46
CA LEU A 844 -9.04 22.13 16.33
C LEU A 844 -10.52 21.81 16.57
N LEU A 845 -10.87 21.25 17.73
CA LEU A 845 -12.27 20.97 18.10
C LEU A 845 -13.13 22.24 18.15
N LYS A 846 -12.60 23.38 18.63
CA LYS A 846 -13.29 24.68 18.57
C LYS A 846 -13.57 25.10 17.12
N ALA A 847 -12.62 24.93 16.21
CA ALA A 847 -12.79 25.26 14.80
C ALA A 847 -13.85 24.38 14.13
N MET A 848 -13.86 23.07 14.43
CA MET A 848 -14.90 22.13 13.93
C MET A 848 -16.28 22.46 14.48
N ASN A 849 -16.40 22.80 15.76
CA ASN A 849 -17.64 23.25 16.35
C ASN A 849 -18.14 24.57 15.71
N ALA A 850 -17.25 25.47 15.30
CA ALA A 850 -17.61 26.68 14.56
C ALA A 850 -18.23 26.36 13.19
N LEU A 851 -17.77 25.30 12.48
CA LEU A 851 -18.43 24.84 11.25
C LEU A 851 -19.85 24.34 11.52
N ILE A 852 -20.04 23.52 12.56
CA ILE A 852 -21.36 22.98 12.91
C ILE A 852 -22.33 24.12 13.27
N SER A 853 -21.87 25.13 14.04
CA SER A 853 -22.66 26.29 14.39
C SER A 853 -23.10 27.15 13.18
N ARG A 854 -22.43 27.01 12.04
CA ARG A 854 -22.78 27.60 10.74
C ARG A 854 -23.71 26.74 9.90
N GLY A 855 -24.22 25.62 10.42
CA GLY A 855 -25.15 24.71 9.75
C GLY A 855 -24.48 23.65 8.88
N HIS A 856 -23.18 23.40 9.06
CA HIS A 856 -22.47 22.31 8.38
C HIS A 856 -22.52 21.02 9.21
N THR A 857 -22.17 19.90 8.57
CA THR A 857 -22.00 18.60 9.22
C THR A 857 -20.53 18.23 9.26
N VAL A 858 -20.06 17.67 10.36
CA VAL A 858 -18.66 17.24 10.52
C VAL A 858 -18.61 15.74 10.79
N LEU A 859 -17.93 15.02 9.93
CA LEU A 859 -17.63 13.59 10.05
C LEU A 859 -16.12 13.41 10.17
N ILE A 860 -15.65 12.67 11.17
CA ILE A 860 -14.23 12.52 11.46
C ILE A 860 -13.89 11.03 11.53
N ILE A 861 -12.85 10.62 10.83
CA ILE A 861 -12.22 9.31 11.05
C ILE A 861 -11.12 9.53 12.07
N GLU A 862 -11.22 8.92 13.26
CA GLU A 862 -10.29 9.23 14.36
C GLU A 862 -10.16 8.11 15.40
N HIS A 863 -8.99 8.14 16.08
CA HIS A 863 -8.66 7.27 17.19
C HIS A 863 -8.31 8.02 18.47
N ASN A 864 -8.10 9.34 18.39
CA ASN A 864 -7.71 10.16 19.52
C ASN A 864 -8.86 10.27 20.54
N PRO A 865 -8.63 9.86 21.82
CA PRO A 865 -9.68 9.89 22.84
C PRO A 865 -10.30 11.29 23.07
N SER A 866 -9.51 12.36 22.92
CA SER A 866 -10.01 13.74 23.08
C SER A 866 -11.09 14.09 22.05
N VAL A 867 -10.95 13.60 20.81
CA VAL A 867 -11.93 13.82 19.75
C VAL A 867 -13.13 12.90 19.92
N ILE A 868 -12.89 11.64 20.27
CA ILE A 868 -13.96 10.65 20.49
C ILE A 868 -14.86 11.11 21.65
N LEU A 869 -14.28 11.54 22.77
CA LEU A 869 -15.02 12.07 23.92
C LEU A 869 -15.76 13.38 23.63
N ALA A 870 -15.31 14.16 22.64
CA ALA A 870 -15.97 15.40 22.22
C ALA A 870 -17.09 15.20 21.20
N ALA A 871 -17.25 14.00 20.62
CA ALA A 871 -18.22 13.69 19.57
C ALA A 871 -19.67 13.70 20.08
N ASP A 872 -20.61 14.08 19.20
CA ASP A 872 -22.06 13.94 19.48
C ASP A 872 -22.53 12.50 19.17
N HIS A 873 -21.91 11.85 18.19
CA HIS A 873 -22.25 10.50 17.76
C HIS A 873 -21.00 9.74 17.32
N ILE A 874 -20.91 8.46 17.63
CA ILE A 874 -19.81 7.57 17.29
C ILE A 874 -20.33 6.38 16.48
N ILE A 875 -19.57 5.97 15.49
CA ILE A 875 -19.74 4.72 14.74
C ILE A 875 -18.44 3.93 14.92
N ASP A 876 -18.52 2.85 15.71
CA ASP A 876 -17.36 2.01 16.03
C ASP A 876 -17.36 0.75 15.17
N LEU A 877 -16.29 0.59 14.36
CA LEU A 877 -16.09 -0.51 13.42
C LEU A 877 -15.12 -1.54 13.97
N GLY A 878 -15.45 -2.82 13.81
CA GLY A 878 -14.62 -3.92 14.29
C GLY A 878 -15.21 -5.28 13.98
N PRO A 879 -15.06 -6.27 14.90
CA PRO A 879 -14.28 -6.20 16.16
C PRO A 879 -12.77 -6.18 15.95
N GLU A 880 -12.29 -6.75 14.84
CA GLU A 880 -10.87 -6.87 14.48
C GLU A 880 -10.59 -6.19 13.13
N GLY A 881 -9.34 -6.21 12.68
CA GLY A 881 -8.94 -5.80 11.34
C GLY A 881 -9.07 -6.92 10.30
N GLY A 882 -9.07 -6.57 9.01
CA GLY A 882 -9.13 -7.51 7.90
C GLY A 882 -10.47 -8.23 7.76
N ASP A 883 -10.45 -9.52 7.40
CA ASP A 883 -11.67 -10.29 7.08
C ASP A 883 -12.57 -10.56 8.28
N ILE A 884 -12.02 -10.55 9.50
CA ILE A 884 -12.79 -10.68 10.76
C ILE A 884 -13.46 -9.35 11.13
N GLY A 885 -13.00 -8.22 10.56
CA GLY A 885 -13.59 -6.91 10.74
C GLY A 885 -14.74 -6.61 9.77
N GLY A 886 -15.03 -5.33 9.63
CA GLY A 886 -16.03 -4.86 8.68
C GLY A 886 -17.46 -4.88 9.20
N TYR A 887 -17.66 -4.95 10.51
CA TYR A 887 -18.97 -4.84 11.18
C TYR A 887 -19.06 -3.55 11.98
N ILE A 888 -20.28 -3.07 12.24
CA ILE A 888 -20.56 -2.07 13.26
C ILE A 888 -20.62 -2.82 14.60
N VAL A 889 -19.69 -2.50 15.51
CA VAL A 889 -19.66 -3.08 16.86
C VAL A 889 -20.60 -2.31 17.78
N ALA A 890 -20.59 -0.99 17.68
CA ALA A 890 -21.44 -0.12 18.45
C ALA A 890 -21.66 1.21 17.71
N GLU A 891 -22.83 1.83 17.92
CA GLU A 891 -23.14 3.20 17.47
C GLU A 891 -23.93 3.93 18.56
N GLY A 892 -23.66 5.22 18.73
CA GLY A 892 -24.32 6.04 19.73
C GLY A 892 -23.43 7.16 20.28
N THR A 893 -23.78 7.69 21.45
CA THR A 893 -22.95 8.67 22.16
C THR A 893 -21.69 8.01 22.77
N PRO A 894 -20.65 8.78 23.12
CA PRO A 894 -19.48 8.22 23.82
C PRO A 894 -19.84 7.44 25.09
N GLU A 895 -20.85 7.88 25.82
CA GLU A 895 -21.34 7.26 27.05
C GLU A 895 -21.98 5.87 26.75
N GLU A 896 -22.71 5.74 25.64
CA GLU A 896 -23.30 4.48 25.21
C GLU A 896 -22.21 3.51 24.69
N ILE A 897 -21.22 4.00 23.96
CA ILE A 897 -20.08 3.19 23.48
C ILE A 897 -19.27 2.63 24.68
N MET A 898 -19.08 3.42 25.74
CA MET A 898 -18.41 2.93 26.96
C MET A 898 -19.19 1.78 27.64
N GLN A 899 -20.48 1.65 27.46
CA GLN A 899 -21.27 0.52 28.02
C GLN A 899 -21.11 -0.77 27.18
N CYS A 900 -20.69 -0.67 25.92
CA CYS A 900 -20.51 -1.83 25.08
C CYS A 900 -19.21 -2.60 25.45
N THR A 901 -19.38 -3.86 25.89
CA THR A 901 -18.25 -4.73 26.32
C THR A 901 -17.42 -5.23 25.16
N GLU A 902 -18.00 -5.35 23.96
CA GLU A 902 -17.35 -5.83 22.75
C GLU A 902 -16.53 -4.75 22.05
N SER A 903 -16.79 -3.47 22.37
CA SER A 903 -16.08 -2.33 21.80
C SER A 903 -14.70 -2.14 22.44
N HIS A 904 -13.65 -2.27 21.63
CA HIS A 904 -12.30 -1.92 22.05
C HIS A 904 -12.16 -0.41 22.32
N THR A 905 -12.84 0.42 21.53
CA THR A 905 -12.93 1.86 21.76
C THR A 905 -13.62 2.16 23.10
N GLY A 906 -14.74 1.50 23.38
CA GLY A 906 -15.47 1.64 24.66
C GLY A 906 -14.62 1.25 25.86
N LYS A 907 -13.80 0.18 25.73
CA LYS A 907 -12.85 -0.21 26.76
C LYS A 907 -11.80 0.87 27.00
N ALA A 908 -11.16 1.39 25.94
CA ALA A 908 -10.15 2.43 26.06
C ALA A 908 -10.70 3.70 26.72
N LEU A 909 -11.94 4.09 26.39
CA LEU A 909 -12.59 5.25 27.04
C LEU A 909 -12.91 5.02 28.51
N ARG A 910 -13.33 3.80 28.91
CA ARG A 910 -13.52 3.43 30.34
C ARG A 910 -12.22 3.51 31.12
N ASP A 911 -11.14 2.94 30.57
CA ASP A 911 -9.82 2.94 31.22
C ASP A 911 -9.35 4.38 31.51
N ILE A 912 -9.63 5.30 30.58
CA ILE A 912 -9.36 6.73 30.76
C ILE A 912 -10.25 7.31 31.88
N GLN A 913 -11.55 7.05 31.87
CA GLN A 913 -12.49 7.58 32.86
C GLN A 913 -12.19 7.06 34.26
N ASP A 914 -11.85 5.78 34.40
CA ASP A 914 -11.47 5.16 35.67
C ASP A 914 -10.19 5.75 36.26
N CYS A 915 -9.25 6.18 35.40
CA CYS A 915 -8.06 6.92 35.85
C CYS A 915 -8.41 8.28 36.49
N PHE A 916 -9.49 8.94 36.03
CA PHE A 916 -9.96 10.20 36.63
C PHE A 916 -10.67 9.98 37.96
N ILE A 917 -11.58 8.98 38.05
CA ILE A 917 -12.36 8.69 39.26
C ILE A 917 -11.48 8.21 40.43
N LYS A 918 -10.43 7.45 40.17
CA LYS A 918 -9.46 6.98 41.20
C LYS A 918 -8.56 8.10 41.77
N MET A 919 -8.60 9.29 41.17
CA MET A 919 -7.75 10.43 41.55
C MET A 919 -8.51 11.58 42.23
N GLU A 920 -9.87 11.55 42.29
CA GLU A 920 -10.71 12.35 43.18
C GLU A 920 -10.88 11.64 44.54
#